data_2c5a8ba9ddf3b5366c90be9f05b9e6e9
#
_entry.id   2c5a8ba9ddf3b5366c90be9f05b9e6e9
#
_cell.length_a   1.000
_cell.length_b   1.000
_cell.length_c   1.000
_cell.angle_alpha   90.00
_cell.angle_beta   90.00
_cell.angle_gamma   90.00
#
_symmetry.space_group_name_H-M   'P 1'
#
loop_
_entity.id
_entity.type
_entity.pdbx_description
1 polymer ?
#
loop_
_entity_poly.entity_id
_entity_poly.type
_entity_poly.pdbx_seq_one_letter_code
_entity_poly.pdbx_strand_id
1 'polypeptide(L)'
;MSSTTMGVRLDEETRNRLKEAAQKLDRTSHWLIKQAIFDYLEQIENDQVNLGHSTVAEQDIDESTEIPTAHYQPFLEFAEHIHPQSVLRSAITSAYRTPETQAVPMLLQQATLPENEAQATHKLAYSIAEKLRKQKNGVGRSGLVQGLLQEFSLSSQEGVALMCLAEALLRIPDKATRDALIRDKISHGNWRSHLGQSQSMFVNAATWGLLFTGKLVSTHNEEKLSNSLNRILTKSGEPLVRKGVDMAMRLMGEQFVTGETISQALANARKLEEKGFSYSYDMLGEAALTEKDAQDYLVSYQQAIHAIGKASNGRGIYEGPGISIKLSALHPRYSRSQYERVMSELYPRLLSLTLQAKQYDIGINIDAEEADRLEISLDLLERLCFEPELAGWNGIGFVIQAYQKRCPLVIDYVIDLARRSRRRLMIRLVKGAYWDSEVKRAQIDGLEDYPVYTRKVYTDVSYLACAKKLLASPNFIYPQFATHNAHTLSAIYHLAGQNYYPGQYEFQCLHGMGEPLYAQVVGKIADGKLGRPCRIYAPVGTHETLLAYLVRRLLENGANTSFVNRIADTTISLDELVADPVKEVNRMAQAEGQVGLSHPKIPLPHKLYGDERKNSPGIDMSNEHRLASLSSALLTSATENIHCEPLLGDTFSSSEKTQEPQSVLNPANHADIVGTVREATEAEADFALTIAQEKGEIWFATPPAQRASFLIRAAELMEQQMGPLMGILVREAGKTYSNAIAEVREAIDFLYYYAAQVAQDFDNNTHRPLGPVVCISPWNFPLAIFSGQIAAALAAGNTVLAKPAEQTPLIASKAVAL
;
A
#
# COMPACT_ATOMS: atom_id res chain seq x y z
N MET A 1 9.65 15.70 48.22
CA MET A 1 8.69 14.89 47.41
C MET A 1 8.69 15.52 46.04
N SER A 2 9.12 14.78 45.04
CA SER A 2 9.07 15.25 43.62
C SER A 2 7.62 15.18 43.12
N SER A 3 7.08 16.30 42.72
CA SER A 3 5.76 16.35 42.09
C SER A 3 5.88 15.89 40.61
N THR A 4 5.13 14.85 40.25
CA THR A 4 5.05 14.37 38.86
C THR A 4 3.76 14.94 38.24
N THR A 5 3.84 15.53 37.06
CA THR A 5 2.65 16.09 36.36
C THR A 5 2.04 14.99 35.48
N MET A 6 0.79 14.63 35.72
CA MET A 6 -0.03 13.80 34.82
C MET A 6 -1.00 14.69 34.05
N GLY A 7 -1.09 14.52 32.74
CA GLY A 7 -2.00 15.26 31.88
C GLY A 7 -3.27 14.48 31.59
N VAL A 8 -4.45 15.06 31.80
CA VAL A 8 -5.75 14.53 31.43
C VAL A 8 -6.27 15.31 30.22
N ARG A 9 -6.65 14.62 29.14
CA ARG A 9 -7.34 15.24 28.00
C ARG A 9 -8.85 15.20 28.24
N LEU A 10 -9.50 16.34 28.18
CA LEU A 10 -10.93 16.49 28.33
C LEU A 10 -11.52 17.06 27.04
N ASP A 11 -12.71 16.59 26.63
CA ASP A 11 -13.48 17.21 25.56
C ASP A 11 -13.93 18.63 25.94
N GLU A 12 -14.41 19.38 24.97
CA GLU A 12 -14.73 20.80 25.14
C GLU A 12 -15.94 21.01 26.06
N GLU A 13 -16.90 20.09 26.04
CA GLU A 13 -18.09 20.14 26.91
C GLU A 13 -17.69 19.91 28.37
N THR A 14 -16.95 18.85 28.66
CA THR A 14 -16.45 18.56 30.00
C THR A 14 -15.53 19.66 30.53
N ARG A 15 -14.71 20.25 29.65
CA ARG A 15 -13.85 21.39 30.01
C ARG A 15 -14.65 22.63 30.40
N ASN A 16 -15.75 22.91 29.70
CA ASN A 16 -16.62 24.08 30.04
C ASN A 16 -17.39 23.81 31.32
N ARG A 17 -17.94 22.63 31.53
CA ARG A 17 -18.58 22.24 32.80
C ARG A 17 -17.62 22.36 33.99
N LEU A 18 -16.36 21.99 33.81
CA LEU A 18 -15.32 22.10 34.83
C LEU A 18 -15.00 23.55 35.17
N LYS A 19 -14.96 24.44 34.16
CA LYS A 19 -14.77 25.90 34.38
C LYS A 19 -15.91 26.54 35.14
N GLU A 20 -17.15 26.19 34.77
CA GLU A 20 -18.33 26.70 35.45
C GLU A 20 -18.40 26.23 36.91
N ALA A 21 -18.10 24.96 37.15
CA ALA A 21 -18.05 24.43 38.51
C ALA A 21 -16.93 25.07 39.35
N ALA A 22 -15.78 25.31 38.76
CA ALA A 22 -14.66 26.01 39.43
C ALA A 22 -15.01 27.46 39.78
N GLN A 23 -15.68 28.16 38.88
CA GLN A 23 -16.18 29.53 39.15
C GLN A 23 -17.22 29.58 40.28
N LYS A 24 -18.17 28.62 40.31
CA LYS A 24 -19.17 28.53 41.39
C LYS A 24 -18.55 28.30 42.77
N LEU A 25 -17.39 27.63 42.82
CA LEU A 25 -16.70 27.30 44.07
C LEU A 25 -15.59 28.29 44.44
N ASP A 26 -15.40 29.34 43.64
CA ASP A 26 -14.28 30.31 43.75
C ASP A 26 -12.91 29.59 43.85
N ARG A 27 -12.68 28.60 42.96
CA ARG A 27 -11.48 27.81 42.90
C ARG A 27 -10.99 27.68 41.44
N THR A 28 -9.76 27.21 41.24
CA THR A 28 -9.25 26.92 39.90
C THR A 28 -9.68 25.54 39.39
N SER A 29 -9.86 25.38 38.08
CA SER A 29 -10.18 24.08 37.48
C SER A 29 -9.16 23.00 37.86
N HIS A 30 -7.88 23.36 38.02
CA HIS A 30 -6.83 22.46 38.47
C HIS A 30 -7.04 21.97 39.91
N TRP A 31 -7.47 22.88 40.81
CA TRP A 31 -7.79 22.52 42.19
C TRP A 31 -8.97 21.53 42.21
N LEU A 32 -10.01 21.79 41.41
CA LEU A 32 -11.20 20.92 41.36
C LEU A 32 -10.87 19.52 40.85
N ILE A 33 -10.04 19.40 39.81
CA ILE A 33 -9.56 18.10 39.31
C ILE A 33 -8.76 17.36 40.38
N LYS A 34 -7.86 18.05 41.06
CA LYS A 34 -7.05 17.47 42.11
C LYS A 34 -7.91 16.97 43.27
N GLN A 35 -8.88 17.77 43.71
CA GLN A 35 -9.82 17.38 44.79
C GLN A 35 -10.66 16.17 44.37
N ALA A 36 -11.22 16.16 43.18
CA ALA A 36 -12.01 15.04 42.65
C ALA A 36 -11.21 13.74 42.58
N ILE A 37 -9.93 13.81 42.22
CA ILE A 37 -9.04 12.64 42.21
C ILE A 37 -8.80 12.15 43.64
N PHE A 38 -8.54 13.03 44.61
CA PHE A 38 -8.36 12.63 46.01
C PHE A 38 -9.64 12.02 46.61
N ASP A 39 -10.78 12.66 46.42
CA ASP A 39 -12.07 12.19 46.92
C ASP A 39 -12.43 10.80 46.33
N TYR A 40 -12.10 10.58 45.04
CA TYR A 40 -12.32 9.30 44.37
C TYR A 40 -11.38 8.20 44.86
N LEU A 41 -10.09 8.52 45.08
CA LEU A 41 -9.12 7.59 45.65
C LEU A 41 -9.49 7.19 47.07
N GLU A 42 -9.93 8.16 47.90
CA GLU A 42 -10.41 7.88 49.26
C GLU A 42 -11.65 7.00 49.26
N GLN A 43 -12.58 7.15 48.30
CA GLN A 43 -13.72 6.26 48.12
C GLN A 43 -13.31 4.85 47.70
N ILE A 44 -12.29 4.69 46.83
CA ILE A 44 -11.75 3.37 46.46
C ILE A 44 -11.08 2.71 47.68
N GLU A 45 -10.24 3.45 48.43
CA GLU A 45 -9.54 2.92 49.61
C GLU A 45 -10.49 2.49 50.76
N ASN A 46 -11.66 3.10 50.79
CA ASN A 46 -12.69 2.79 51.78
C ASN A 46 -13.76 1.78 51.30
N ASP A 47 -13.57 1.08 50.20
CA ASP A 47 -14.49 0.12 49.56
C ASP A 47 -15.90 0.68 49.29
N GLN A 48 -16.06 1.99 49.16
CA GLN A 48 -17.36 2.66 48.97
C GLN A 48 -17.66 2.95 47.48
N VAL A 49 -16.85 2.50 46.56
CA VAL A 49 -17.08 2.69 45.10
C VAL A 49 -17.92 1.53 44.57
N ASN A 50 -19.21 1.74 44.52
CA ASN A 50 -20.05 0.99 43.57
C ASN A 50 -19.70 1.48 42.16
N LEU A 51 -19.00 0.66 41.39
CA LEU A 51 -18.83 0.85 39.95
C LEU A 51 -20.19 0.74 39.30
N GLY A 52 -20.92 1.89 39.24
CA GLY A 52 -22.27 1.96 38.68
C GLY A 52 -22.25 1.56 37.21
N HIS A 53 -22.61 0.33 36.95
CA HIS A 53 -23.25 -0.01 35.69
C HIS A 53 -24.60 0.74 35.67
N SER A 54 -24.88 1.45 34.59
CA SER A 54 -26.14 2.15 34.36
C SER A 54 -27.29 1.18 34.64
N THR A 55 -28.08 1.45 35.65
CA THR A 55 -29.30 0.71 36.01
C THR A 55 -30.33 0.84 34.89
N VAL A 56 -30.42 -0.19 34.08
CA VAL A 56 -31.68 -0.54 33.42
C VAL A 56 -32.49 -1.27 34.48
N ALA A 57 -33.72 -0.84 34.73
CA ALA A 57 -34.61 -1.32 35.75
C ALA A 57 -34.66 -2.84 35.82
N GLU A 58 -34.43 -3.39 37.02
CA GLU A 58 -34.70 -4.79 37.36
C GLU A 58 -36.20 -5.03 37.18
N GLN A 59 -36.56 -5.77 36.14
CA GLN A 59 -37.77 -6.53 36.06
C GLN A 59 -37.43 -7.91 36.58
N ASP A 60 -38.18 -8.35 37.59
CA ASP A 60 -38.16 -9.70 38.17
C ASP A 60 -38.18 -10.74 37.03
N ILE A 61 -37.05 -11.37 36.76
CA ILE A 61 -36.95 -12.54 35.89
C ILE A 61 -36.89 -13.77 36.82
N ASP A 62 -37.90 -14.58 36.72
CA ASP A 62 -38.08 -15.90 37.36
C ASP A 62 -36.83 -16.78 37.19
N GLU A 63 -36.26 -17.23 38.29
CA GLU A 63 -34.99 -18.01 38.39
C GLU A 63 -35.10 -19.44 37.83
N SER A 64 -35.79 -19.72 36.75
CA SER A 64 -35.94 -21.10 36.23
C SER A 64 -35.80 -21.28 34.72
N THR A 65 -35.12 -20.33 34.01
CA THR A 65 -34.68 -20.61 32.66
C THR A 65 -33.14 -20.52 32.58
N GLU A 66 -32.49 -21.69 32.66
CA GLU A 66 -31.12 -21.83 32.20
C GLU A 66 -31.05 -21.28 30.78
N ILE A 67 -30.54 -20.03 30.62
CA ILE A 67 -30.11 -19.52 29.33
C ILE A 67 -29.02 -20.50 28.90
N PRO A 68 -29.13 -21.19 27.74
CA PRO A 68 -28.06 -22.01 27.25
C PRO A 68 -26.87 -21.05 27.09
N THR A 69 -25.85 -21.20 27.91
CA THR A 69 -24.55 -20.56 27.66
C THR A 69 -24.13 -21.08 26.33
N ALA A 70 -24.30 -20.26 25.28
CA ALA A 70 -23.75 -20.55 23.96
C ALA A 70 -22.27 -20.80 24.22
N HIS A 71 -21.82 -22.03 24.03
CA HIS A 71 -20.44 -22.42 24.25
C HIS A 71 -19.60 -21.52 23.33
N TYR A 72 -18.83 -20.62 23.93
CA TYR A 72 -17.87 -19.81 23.17
C TYR A 72 -16.96 -20.77 22.43
N GLN A 73 -16.94 -20.62 21.10
CA GLN A 73 -16.04 -21.37 20.22
C GLN A 73 -15.04 -20.38 19.60
N PRO A 74 -13.75 -20.49 19.94
CA PRO A 74 -12.73 -19.64 19.35
C PRO A 74 -12.74 -19.71 17.81
N PHE A 75 -12.52 -18.56 17.15
CA PHE A 75 -12.45 -18.41 15.70
C PHE A 75 -13.72 -18.66 14.89
N LEU A 76 -14.85 -18.91 15.53
CA LEU A 76 -16.13 -19.11 14.83
C LEU A 76 -16.53 -17.82 14.08
N GLU A 77 -16.44 -16.68 14.74
CA GLU A 77 -16.69 -15.36 14.12
C GLU A 77 -15.81 -15.12 12.90
N PHE A 78 -14.52 -15.46 12.99
CA PHE A 78 -13.61 -15.36 11.83
C PHE A 78 -14.05 -16.26 10.67
N ALA A 79 -14.52 -17.47 10.96
CA ALA A 79 -15.02 -18.41 9.96
C ALA A 79 -16.30 -17.91 9.28
N GLU A 80 -17.20 -17.27 10.02
CA GLU A 80 -18.43 -16.68 9.50
C GLU A 80 -18.17 -15.50 8.56
N HIS A 81 -17.04 -14.81 8.72
CA HIS A 81 -16.63 -13.71 7.85
C HIS A 81 -15.90 -14.15 6.57
N ILE A 82 -15.82 -15.44 6.28
CA ILE A 82 -15.31 -15.94 4.99
C ILE A 82 -16.42 -15.83 3.94
N HIS A 83 -16.19 -15.04 2.90
CA HIS A 83 -17.21 -14.77 1.89
C HIS A 83 -17.22 -15.84 0.80
N PRO A 84 -18.39 -16.46 0.51
CA PRO A 84 -18.52 -17.37 -0.63
C PRO A 84 -18.35 -16.59 -1.94
N GLN A 85 -17.58 -17.14 -2.85
CA GLN A 85 -17.29 -16.51 -4.14
C GLN A 85 -18.02 -17.19 -5.29
N SER A 86 -18.52 -16.40 -6.26
CA SER A 86 -18.95 -16.92 -7.56
C SER A 86 -17.77 -17.50 -8.33
N VAL A 87 -18.03 -18.31 -9.36
CA VAL A 87 -16.99 -18.91 -10.20
C VAL A 87 -16.01 -17.85 -10.74
N LEU A 88 -16.54 -16.72 -11.24
CA LEU A 88 -15.70 -15.65 -11.78
C LEU A 88 -14.88 -14.96 -10.69
N ARG A 89 -15.44 -14.73 -9.50
CA ARG A 89 -14.72 -14.13 -8.37
C ARG A 89 -13.63 -15.08 -7.86
N SER A 90 -13.93 -16.37 -7.74
CA SER A 90 -12.92 -17.38 -7.37
C SER A 90 -11.78 -17.47 -8.38
N ALA A 91 -12.07 -17.34 -9.69
CA ALA A 91 -11.05 -17.28 -10.73
C ALA A 91 -10.15 -16.05 -10.59
N ILE A 92 -10.72 -14.88 -10.28
CA ILE A 92 -9.96 -13.64 -10.01
C ILE A 92 -9.02 -13.84 -8.80
N THR A 93 -9.53 -14.41 -7.72
CA THR A 93 -8.75 -14.69 -6.50
C THR A 93 -7.62 -15.68 -6.79
N SER A 94 -7.89 -16.75 -7.54
CA SER A 94 -6.87 -17.75 -7.92
C SER A 94 -5.76 -17.15 -8.79
N ALA A 95 -6.11 -16.20 -9.66
CA ALA A 95 -5.14 -15.58 -10.58
C ALA A 95 -4.30 -14.46 -9.94
N TYR A 96 -4.52 -14.14 -8.67
CA TYR A 96 -3.93 -12.97 -8.03
C TYR A 96 -2.39 -12.92 -8.15
N ARG A 97 -1.73 -14.06 -7.95
CA ARG A 97 -0.27 -14.19 -8.02
C ARG A 97 0.18 -15.33 -8.95
N THR A 98 -0.54 -15.51 -10.06
CA THR A 98 -0.13 -16.49 -11.09
C THR A 98 1.29 -16.21 -11.56
N PRO A 99 2.18 -17.23 -11.64
CA PRO A 99 3.51 -17.04 -12.19
C PRO A 99 3.49 -16.41 -13.58
N GLU A 100 4.41 -15.49 -13.87
CA GLU A 100 4.47 -14.80 -15.16
C GLU A 100 4.68 -15.78 -16.32
N THR A 101 5.40 -16.89 -16.08
CA THR A 101 5.59 -17.98 -17.05
C THR A 101 4.30 -18.70 -17.48
N GLN A 102 3.24 -18.55 -16.69
CA GLN A 102 1.90 -19.08 -17.02
C GLN A 102 1.00 -17.98 -17.62
N ALA A 103 1.05 -16.77 -17.05
CA ALA A 103 0.18 -15.68 -17.46
C ALA A 103 0.57 -15.08 -18.82
N VAL A 104 1.86 -14.82 -19.06
CA VAL A 104 2.34 -14.11 -20.25
C VAL A 104 2.09 -14.84 -21.56
N PRO A 105 2.28 -16.16 -21.68
CA PRO A 105 1.99 -16.87 -22.94
C PRO A 105 0.54 -16.72 -23.42
N MET A 106 -0.43 -16.76 -22.49
CA MET A 106 -1.85 -16.56 -22.81
C MET A 106 -2.12 -15.12 -23.29
N LEU A 107 -1.51 -14.13 -22.64
CA LEU A 107 -1.63 -12.73 -23.05
C LEU A 107 -1.03 -12.47 -24.42
N LEU A 108 0.12 -13.05 -24.74
CA LEU A 108 0.75 -12.92 -26.05
C LEU A 108 -0.19 -13.39 -27.17
N GLN A 109 -0.81 -14.55 -27.01
CA GLN A 109 -1.78 -15.05 -27.99
C GLN A 109 -2.94 -14.08 -28.19
N GLN A 110 -3.46 -13.50 -27.12
CA GLN A 110 -4.59 -12.56 -27.17
C GLN A 110 -4.19 -11.19 -27.71
N ALA A 111 -3.00 -10.69 -27.39
CA ALA A 111 -2.52 -9.38 -27.81
C ALA A 111 -1.97 -9.32 -29.22
N THR A 112 -1.63 -10.46 -29.82
CA THR A 112 -1.05 -10.51 -31.17
C THR A 112 -2.03 -9.91 -32.20
N LEU A 113 -1.52 -8.96 -32.99
CA LEU A 113 -2.25 -8.37 -34.10
C LEU A 113 -1.94 -9.11 -35.40
N PRO A 114 -2.89 -9.16 -36.37
CA PRO A 114 -2.60 -9.54 -37.74
C PRO A 114 -1.48 -8.66 -38.31
N GLU A 115 -0.63 -9.20 -39.17
CA GLU A 115 0.59 -8.51 -39.63
C GLU A 115 0.26 -7.17 -40.32
N ASN A 116 -0.82 -7.09 -41.10
CA ASN A 116 -1.28 -5.86 -41.75
C ASN A 116 -1.67 -4.78 -40.71
N GLU A 117 -2.33 -5.19 -39.63
CA GLU A 117 -2.73 -4.27 -38.54
C GLU A 117 -1.52 -3.87 -37.69
N ALA A 118 -0.59 -4.79 -37.44
CA ALA A 118 0.66 -4.49 -36.75
C ALA A 118 1.50 -3.47 -37.53
N GLN A 119 1.62 -3.60 -38.87
CA GLN A 119 2.32 -2.64 -39.72
C GLN A 119 1.62 -1.28 -39.77
N ALA A 120 0.29 -1.24 -39.86
CA ALA A 120 -0.48 0.00 -39.81
C ALA A 120 -0.33 0.71 -38.44
N THR A 121 -0.37 -0.06 -37.36
CA THR A 121 -0.12 0.41 -35.99
C THR A 121 1.27 1.05 -35.84
N HIS A 122 2.30 0.35 -36.31
CA HIS A 122 3.67 0.86 -36.24
C HIS A 122 3.82 2.17 -37.03
N LYS A 123 3.28 2.22 -38.26
CA LYS A 123 3.33 3.42 -39.12
C LYS A 123 2.65 4.62 -38.46
N LEU A 124 1.48 4.42 -37.86
CA LEU A 124 0.76 5.49 -37.17
C LEU A 124 1.53 5.95 -35.92
N ALA A 125 2.00 5.00 -35.11
CA ALA A 125 2.75 5.27 -33.91
C ALA A 125 4.05 6.05 -34.20
N TYR A 126 4.78 5.66 -35.25
CA TYR A 126 5.97 6.34 -35.74
C TYR A 126 5.67 7.79 -36.14
N SER A 127 4.62 8.02 -36.94
CA SER A 127 4.21 9.36 -37.36
C SER A 127 3.86 10.25 -36.17
N ILE A 128 3.15 9.71 -35.18
CA ILE A 128 2.79 10.44 -33.95
C ILE A 128 4.05 10.80 -33.16
N ALA A 129 4.94 9.83 -32.92
CA ALA A 129 6.17 10.02 -32.18
C ALA A 129 7.13 11.02 -32.86
N GLU A 130 7.23 10.96 -34.21
CA GLU A 130 8.02 11.91 -34.98
C GLU A 130 7.53 13.36 -34.82
N LYS A 131 6.22 13.56 -34.93
CA LYS A 131 5.60 14.87 -34.73
C LYS A 131 5.81 15.40 -33.31
N LEU A 132 5.66 14.54 -32.29
CA LEU A 132 5.92 14.90 -30.91
C LEU A 132 7.37 15.32 -30.67
N ARG A 133 8.33 14.57 -31.22
CA ARG A 133 9.76 14.89 -31.10
C ARG A 133 10.12 16.22 -31.76
N LYS A 134 9.49 16.54 -32.90
CA LYS A 134 9.67 17.82 -33.60
C LYS A 134 9.06 19.01 -32.86
N GLN A 135 7.97 18.83 -32.12
CA GLN A 135 7.27 19.90 -31.38
C GLN A 135 8.02 20.34 -30.09
N LYS A 136 8.89 19.49 -29.52
CA LYS A 136 9.59 19.75 -28.24
C LYS A 136 10.66 20.86 -28.28
N ASN A 137 10.97 21.44 -29.43
CA ASN A 137 11.91 22.55 -29.54
C ASN A 137 11.30 23.92 -29.17
N GLY A 138 10.08 23.96 -28.61
CA GLY A 138 9.40 25.17 -28.16
C GLY A 138 9.62 25.45 -26.66
N VAL A 139 10.19 26.64 -26.38
CA VAL A 139 10.42 27.16 -25.03
C VAL A 139 9.06 27.39 -24.31
N GLY A 140 8.72 26.55 -23.33
CA GLY A 140 7.54 26.70 -22.49
C GLY A 140 7.76 26.21 -21.05
N ARG A 141 6.89 26.59 -20.08
CA ARG A 141 6.98 26.18 -18.67
C ARG A 141 7.04 24.66 -18.46
N SER A 142 6.38 23.86 -19.33
CA SER A 142 6.47 22.40 -19.30
C SER A 142 7.86 21.86 -19.63
N GLY A 143 8.69 22.60 -20.38
CA GLY A 143 10.09 22.26 -20.65
C GLY A 143 11.01 22.35 -19.44
N LEU A 144 10.67 23.19 -18.46
CA LEU A 144 11.48 23.38 -17.25
C LEU A 144 11.42 22.16 -16.31
N VAL A 145 10.22 21.65 -16.01
CA VAL A 145 10.06 20.48 -15.11
C VAL A 145 10.57 19.21 -15.80
N GLN A 146 10.39 19.11 -17.11
CA GLN A 146 10.90 17.99 -17.89
C GLN A 146 12.43 18.02 -17.98
N GLY A 147 13.02 19.21 -18.04
CA GLY A 147 14.47 19.41 -17.94
C GLY A 147 15.03 18.99 -16.58
N LEU A 148 14.30 19.27 -15.50
CA LEU A 148 14.66 18.82 -14.15
C LEU A 148 14.67 17.30 -14.01
N LEU A 149 13.61 16.64 -14.48
CA LEU A 149 13.50 15.17 -14.42
C LEU A 149 14.52 14.46 -15.31
N GLN A 150 15.04 15.13 -16.33
CA GLN A 150 16.10 14.61 -17.18
C GLN A 150 17.48 14.79 -16.56
N GLU A 151 17.74 15.93 -15.92
CA GLU A 151 19.03 16.25 -15.31
C GLU A 151 19.25 15.46 -14.01
N PHE A 152 18.22 15.40 -13.17
CA PHE A 152 18.25 14.65 -11.93
C PHE A 152 17.45 13.35 -12.07
N SER A 153 18.03 12.39 -12.81
CA SER A 153 17.38 11.09 -12.98
C SER A 153 17.17 10.42 -11.60
N LEU A 154 16.05 9.73 -11.43
CA LEU A 154 15.75 8.98 -10.18
C LEU A 154 16.78 7.88 -9.87
N SER A 155 17.67 7.58 -10.82
CA SER A 155 18.79 6.66 -10.61
C SER A 155 20.05 7.36 -10.04
N SER A 156 20.08 8.69 -9.95
CA SER A 156 21.18 9.43 -9.34
C SER A 156 20.95 9.66 -7.83
N GLN A 157 22.04 9.78 -7.06
CA GLN A 157 21.96 10.11 -5.62
C GLN A 157 21.26 11.46 -5.39
N GLU A 158 21.49 12.42 -6.27
CA GLU A 158 20.90 13.75 -6.22
C GLU A 158 19.40 13.72 -6.54
N GLY A 159 18.97 12.92 -7.52
CA GLY A 159 17.57 12.72 -7.84
C GLY A 159 16.81 12.07 -6.68
N VAL A 160 17.38 11.04 -6.07
CA VAL A 160 16.82 10.41 -4.85
C VAL A 160 16.75 11.39 -3.68
N ALA A 161 17.81 12.18 -3.46
CA ALA A 161 17.85 13.17 -2.38
C ALA A 161 16.78 14.25 -2.57
N LEU A 162 16.56 14.73 -3.81
CA LEU A 162 15.51 15.71 -4.12
C LEU A 162 14.10 15.13 -3.93
N MET A 163 13.89 13.86 -4.29
CA MET A 163 12.61 13.19 -4.08
C MET A 163 12.30 12.99 -2.60
N CYS A 164 13.26 12.49 -1.82
CA CYS A 164 13.12 12.36 -0.36
C CYS A 164 12.88 13.72 0.30
N LEU A 165 13.56 14.77 -0.18
CA LEU A 165 13.35 16.13 0.31
C LEU A 165 11.95 16.64 -0.01
N ALA A 166 11.46 16.43 -1.24
CA ALA A 166 10.12 16.81 -1.66
C ALA A 166 9.05 16.12 -0.81
N GLU A 167 9.16 14.81 -0.61
CA GLU A 167 8.25 14.05 0.24
C GLU A 167 8.27 14.53 1.70
N ALA A 168 9.45 14.65 2.27
CA ALA A 168 9.61 15.01 3.67
C ALA A 168 9.16 16.45 3.97
N LEU A 169 9.40 17.40 3.05
CA LEU A 169 8.96 18.79 3.23
C LEU A 169 7.44 18.94 3.28
N LEU A 170 6.71 18.08 2.58
CA LEU A 170 5.25 18.05 2.63
C LEU A 170 4.70 17.39 3.90
N ARG A 171 5.46 16.49 4.53
CA ARG A 171 5.04 15.77 5.74
C ARG A 171 5.46 16.42 7.03
N ILE A 172 6.55 17.19 7.04
CA ILE A 172 7.11 17.78 8.26
C ILE A 172 6.38 19.09 8.58
N PRO A 173 5.63 19.18 9.70
CA PRO A 173 4.83 20.35 10.02
C PRO A 173 5.67 21.52 10.60
N ASP A 174 6.78 21.25 11.25
CA ASP A 174 7.59 22.25 11.91
C ASP A 174 8.79 22.72 11.08
N LYS A 175 9.12 24.01 11.20
CA LYS A 175 10.18 24.65 10.42
C LYS A 175 11.58 24.18 10.79
N ALA A 176 11.83 23.89 12.07
CA ALA A 176 13.17 23.51 12.54
C ALA A 176 13.60 22.15 11.99
N THR A 177 12.68 21.18 12.01
CA THR A 177 12.91 19.83 11.44
C THR A 177 13.04 19.90 9.92
N ARG A 178 12.23 20.74 9.22
CA ARG A 178 12.40 20.99 7.78
C ARG A 178 13.78 21.51 7.44
N ASP A 179 14.27 22.49 8.19
CA ASP A 179 15.58 23.10 7.95
C ASP A 179 16.73 22.13 8.20
N ALA A 180 16.63 21.32 9.26
CA ALA A 180 17.60 20.28 9.55
C ALA A 180 17.65 19.23 8.42
N LEU A 181 16.51 18.80 7.89
CA LEU A 181 16.45 17.84 6.77
C LEU A 181 17.00 18.44 5.47
N ILE A 182 16.63 19.68 5.13
CA ILE A 182 17.17 20.36 3.95
C ILE A 182 18.69 20.39 4.02
N ARG A 183 19.23 20.75 5.17
CA ARG A 183 20.68 20.80 5.39
C ARG A 183 21.31 19.41 5.23
N ASP A 184 20.74 18.38 5.84
CA ASP A 184 21.23 17.00 5.75
C ASP A 184 21.27 16.51 4.30
N LYS A 185 20.18 16.62 3.57
CA LYS A 185 20.06 16.07 2.21
C LYS A 185 20.85 16.85 1.17
N ILE A 186 20.99 18.17 1.32
CA ILE A 186 21.73 19.01 0.38
C ILE A 186 23.24 18.92 0.61
N SER A 187 23.71 18.70 1.86
CA SER A 187 25.14 18.71 2.19
C SER A 187 25.92 17.52 1.62
N HIS A 188 25.26 16.40 1.32
CA HIS A 188 25.91 15.17 0.88
C HIS A 188 25.89 14.91 -0.64
N GLY A 189 25.19 15.74 -1.44
CA GLY A 189 25.13 15.62 -2.90
C GLY A 189 26.36 16.20 -3.60
N ASN A 190 26.83 15.55 -4.67
CA ASN A 190 27.86 16.09 -5.54
C ASN A 190 27.31 17.08 -6.58
N TRP A 191 26.68 18.14 -6.09
CA TRP A 191 26.04 19.17 -6.93
C TRP A 191 26.99 19.88 -7.89
N ARG A 192 28.31 19.80 -7.64
CA ARG A 192 29.34 20.39 -8.52
C ARG A 192 29.48 19.68 -9.88
N SER A 193 29.18 18.39 -9.95
CA SER A 193 29.27 17.63 -11.21
C SER A 193 28.20 18.05 -12.23
N HIS A 194 27.14 18.72 -11.76
CA HIS A 194 26.05 19.20 -12.60
C HIS A 194 26.17 20.67 -13.01
N LEU A 195 27.18 21.38 -12.49
CA LEU A 195 27.46 22.78 -12.84
C LEU A 195 28.07 22.86 -14.24
N GLY A 196 27.34 23.44 -15.20
CA GLY A 196 27.82 23.74 -16.54
C GLY A 196 27.53 22.71 -17.64
N GLN A 197 26.84 21.60 -17.34
CA GLN A 197 26.46 20.59 -18.33
C GLN A 197 25.07 20.76 -18.92
N SER A 198 24.20 21.52 -18.26
CA SER A 198 22.83 21.74 -18.70
C SER A 198 22.55 23.21 -18.99
N GLN A 199 21.83 23.49 -20.10
CA GLN A 199 21.25 24.82 -20.39
C GLN A 199 20.06 25.14 -19.45
N SER A 200 19.73 24.27 -18.48
CA SER A 200 18.63 24.43 -17.56
C SER A 200 19.05 25.29 -16.37
N MET A 201 18.27 26.33 -16.07
CA MET A 201 18.48 27.24 -14.92
C MET A 201 18.43 26.53 -13.56
N PHE A 202 18.06 25.26 -13.52
CA PHE A 202 17.89 24.47 -12.30
C PHE A 202 19.19 23.86 -11.75
N VAL A 203 20.19 23.68 -12.61
CA VAL A 203 21.49 23.13 -12.22
C VAL A 203 22.25 24.06 -11.28
N ASN A 204 21.89 25.31 -11.25
CA ASN A 204 22.42 26.27 -10.30
C ASN A 204 21.42 26.52 -9.17
N ALA A 205 21.49 25.74 -8.06
CA ALA A 205 20.71 26.02 -6.84
C ALA A 205 20.88 27.47 -6.36
N ALA A 206 22.00 28.12 -6.70
CA ALA A 206 22.21 29.56 -6.49
C ALA A 206 21.44 30.44 -7.44
N THR A 207 21.28 30.03 -8.70
CA THR A 207 20.46 30.79 -9.67
C THR A 207 19.00 30.78 -9.25
N TRP A 208 18.53 29.73 -8.57
CA TRP A 208 17.21 29.68 -7.97
C TRP A 208 17.04 30.68 -6.82
N GLY A 209 17.97 30.71 -5.88
CA GLY A 209 17.96 31.71 -4.81
C GLY A 209 18.03 33.16 -5.33
N LEU A 210 18.75 33.39 -6.42
CA LEU A 210 18.90 34.70 -7.06
C LEU A 210 17.68 35.08 -7.91
N LEU A 211 17.09 34.15 -8.63
CA LEU A 211 15.85 34.35 -9.40
C LEU A 211 14.69 34.78 -8.53
N PHE A 212 14.57 34.20 -7.31
CA PHE A 212 13.49 34.51 -6.38
C PHE A 212 13.67 35.82 -5.62
N THR A 213 14.89 36.33 -5.52
CA THR A 213 15.13 37.65 -4.91
C THR A 213 14.94 38.82 -5.85
N GLY A 214 14.62 38.58 -7.14
CA GLY A 214 14.41 39.64 -8.12
C GLY A 214 15.66 40.46 -8.47
N LYS A 215 16.87 39.99 -8.10
CA LYS A 215 18.16 40.63 -8.40
C LYS A 215 18.95 39.78 -9.39
N LEU A 216 18.53 39.75 -10.63
CA LEU A 216 19.31 39.25 -11.74
C LEU A 216 20.43 40.31 -12.06
N VAL A 217 21.62 40.09 -11.50
CA VAL A 217 22.82 40.76 -11.96
C VAL A 217 23.56 39.79 -12.89
N SER A 218 23.66 40.11 -14.12
CA SER A 218 24.44 39.40 -15.13
C SER A 218 25.92 39.37 -14.74
N THR A 219 26.38 38.25 -14.16
CA THR A 219 27.79 38.03 -13.88
C THR A 219 28.28 36.82 -14.66
N HIS A 220 29.14 37.07 -15.61
CA HIS A 220 29.86 36.10 -16.47
C HIS A 220 31.12 35.56 -15.79
N ASN A 221 31.08 35.16 -14.49
CA ASN A 221 32.28 34.67 -13.82
C ASN A 221 31.95 33.54 -12.81
N GLU A 222 32.25 32.32 -13.22
CA GLU A 222 31.92 31.06 -12.50
C GLU A 222 32.54 30.94 -11.10
N GLU A 223 33.78 31.41 -10.89
CA GLU A 223 34.45 31.37 -9.58
C GLU A 223 33.82 32.29 -8.54
N LYS A 224 33.24 33.42 -8.93
CA LYS A 224 32.53 34.34 -8.02
C LYS A 224 31.18 33.80 -7.62
N LEU A 225 30.54 32.99 -8.46
CA LEU A 225 29.26 32.35 -8.20
C LEU A 225 29.41 31.26 -7.14
N SER A 226 30.42 30.37 -7.27
CA SER A 226 30.74 29.31 -6.31
C SER A 226 31.05 29.85 -4.90
N ASN A 227 31.86 30.94 -4.83
CA ASN A 227 32.19 31.56 -3.56
C ASN A 227 31.00 32.31 -2.91
N SER A 228 30.11 32.89 -3.73
CA SER A 228 28.86 33.50 -3.23
C SER A 228 27.88 32.47 -2.74
N LEU A 229 27.78 31.29 -3.36
CA LEU A 229 26.98 30.14 -2.94
C LEU A 229 27.39 29.62 -1.57
N ASN A 230 28.67 29.33 -1.39
CA ASN A 230 29.20 28.86 -0.11
C ASN A 230 29.01 29.89 1.01
N ARG A 231 29.02 31.19 0.67
CA ARG A 231 28.81 32.29 1.61
C ARG A 231 27.32 32.49 2.00
N ILE A 232 26.41 32.21 1.07
CA ILE A 232 24.96 32.23 1.30
C ILE A 232 24.53 31.00 2.11
N LEU A 233 25.05 29.82 1.80
CA LEU A 233 24.80 28.58 2.55
C LEU A 233 25.33 28.63 3.98
N THR A 234 26.46 29.32 4.23
CA THR A 234 27.09 29.34 5.56
C THR A 234 26.65 30.49 6.48
N LYS A 235 26.08 31.59 5.97
CA LYS A 235 25.79 32.80 6.78
C LYS A 235 24.33 33.28 6.86
N SER A 236 23.44 32.91 5.90
CA SER A 236 22.05 33.40 5.92
C SER A 236 21.09 32.55 5.11
N GLY A 237 21.48 31.34 4.70
CA GLY A 237 20.90 30.63 3.57
C GLY A 237 19.60 29.89 3.82
N GLU A 238 19.27 29.54 5.07
CA GLU A 238 18.12 28.65 5.38
C GLU A 238 16.75 29.20 4.96
N PRO A 239 16.39 30.45 5.25
CA PRO A 239 15.10 30.96 4.82
C PRO A 239 14.98 31.15 3.28
N LEU A 240 16.09 31.39 2.61
CA LEU A 240 16.13 31.60 1.16
C LEU A 240 16.03 30.26 0.40
N VAL A 241 16.79 29.25 0.87
CA VAL A 241 16.73 27.87 0.33
C VAL A 241 15.32 27.30 0.53
N ARG A 242 14.73 27.48 1.71
CA ARG A 242 13.34 27.06 2.01
C ARG A 242 12.34 27.71 1.04
N LYS A 243 12.37 29.03 0.85
CA LYS A 243 11.51 29.73 -0.11
C LYS A 243 11.74 29.24 -1.55
N GLY A 244 12.95 28.92 -1.90
CA GLY A 244 13.30 28.36 -3.20
C GLY A 244 12.70 26.96 -3.41
N VAL A 245 12.81 26.10 -2.42
CA VAL A 245 12.23 24.75 -2.43
C VAL A 245 10.69 24.80 -2.41
N ASP A 246 10.09 25.59 -1.52
CA ASP A 246 8.63 25.78 -1.47
C ASP A 246 8.08 26.28 -2.82
N MET A 247 8.78 27.21 -3.47
CA MET A 247 8.38 27.71 -4.79
C MET A 247 8.57 26.67 -5.88
N ALA A 248 9.67 25.87 -5.84
CA ALA A 248 9.86 24.78 -6.78
C ALA A 248 8.77 23.70 -6.64
N MET A 249 8.42 23.36 -5.43
CA MET A 249 7.31 22.42 -5.13
C MET A 249 5.98 22.97 -5.64
N ARG A 250 5.73 24.27 -5.43
CA ARG A 250 4.54 24.92 -5.97
C ARG A 250 4.49 24.91 -7.49
N LEU A 251 5.58 25.22 -8.17
CA LEU A 251 5.66 25.18 -9.65
C LEU A 251 5.48 23.77 -10.20
N MET A 252 6.06 22.76 -9.53
CA MET A 252 5.82 21.36 -9.88
C MET A 252 4.36 20.98 -9.64
N GLY A 253 3.77 21.39 -8.53
CA GLY A 253 2.36 21.20 -8.24
C GLY A 253 1.46 21.82 -9.32
N GLU A 254 1.67 23.09 -9.65
CA GLU A 254 0.92 23.83 -10.69
C GLU A 254 0.96 23.16 -12.08
N GLN A 255 1.99 22.37 -12.40
CA GLN A 255 2.04 21.62 -13.66
C GLN A 255 1.09 20.42 -13.67
N PHE A 256 0.92 19.73 -12.53
CA PHE A 256 0.14 18.50 -12.45
C PHE A 256 -1.27 18.71 -11.92
N VAL A 257 -1.62 19.92 -11.48
CA VAL A 257 -2.92 20.28 -10.93
C VAL A 257 -3.63 21.24 -11.86
N THR A 258 -4.87 20.91 -12.20
CA THR A 258 -5.71 21.75 -13.09
C THR A 258 -6.17 23.03 -12.40
N GLY A 259 -6.29 23.02 -11.09
CA GLY A 259 -6.65 24.17 -10.24
C GLY A 259 -6.65 23.81 -8.76
N GLU A 260 -6.47 24.79 -7.89
CA GLU A 260 -6.53 24.59 -6.44
C GLU A 260 -7.97 24.32 -5.94
N THR A 261 -8.95 24.86 -6.66
CA THR A 261 -10.39 24.66 -6.41
C THR A 261 -11.09 24.13 -7.65
N ILE A 262 -12.24 23.47 -7.46
CA ILE A 262 -13.02 22.97 -8.60
C ILE A 262 -13.46 24.10 -9.53
N SER A 263 -13.79 25.27 -9.02
CA SER A 263 -14.18 26.44 -9.83
C SER A 263 -13.03 26.93 -10.71
N GLN A 264 -11.82 26.97 -10.17
CA GLN A 264 -10.61 27.32 -10.92
C GLN A 264 -10.27 26.27 -11.98
N ALA A 265 -10.38 24.98 -11.61
CA ALA A 265 -10.15 23.88 -12.54
C ALA A 265 -11.12 23.90 -13.73
N LEU A 266 -12.41 24.13 -13.47
CA LEU A 266 -13.42 24.29 -14.51
C LEU A 266 -13.14 25.50 -15.44
N ALA A 267 -12.68 26.62 -14.88
CA ALA A 267 -12.30 27.78 -15.68
C ALA A 267 -11.08 27.50 -16.57
N ASN A 268 -10.06 26.82 -16.03
CA ASN A 268 -8.84 26.45 -16.76
C ASN A 268 -9.11 25.42 -17.86
N ALA A 269 -10.08 24.54 -17.67
CA ALA A 269 -10.44 23.48 -18.62
C ALA A 269 -11.02 24.02 -19.94
N ARG A 270 -11.72 25.14 -19.93
CA ARG A 270 -12.48 25.71 -21.06
C ARG A 270 -11.69 25.74 -22.36
N LYS A 271 -10.44 26.19 -22.30
CA LYS A 271 -9.54 26.32 -23.46
C LYS A 271 -9.33 25.01 -24.23
N LEU A 272 -9.28 23.87 -23.53
CA LEU A 272 -9.12 22.56 -24.16
C LEU A 272 -10.47 21.92 -24.45
N GLU A 273 -11.53 22.20 -23.69
CA GLU A 273 -12.89 21.80 -24.03
C GLU A 273 -13.33 22.39 -25.40
N GLU A 274 -13.01 23.65 -25.67
CA GLU A 274 -13.23 24.28 -26.99
C GLU A 274 -12.53 23.56 -28.15
N LYS A 275 -11.44 22.84 -27.86
CA LYS A 275 -10.71 22.00 -28.82
C LYS A 275 -11.26 20.58 -28.95
N GLY A 276 -12.30 20.22 -28.15
CA GLY A 276 -12.94 18.92 -28.18
C GLY A 276 -12.43 17.92 -27.13
N PHE A 277 -11.63 18.37 -26.15
CA PHE A 277 -11.32 17.55 -24.98
C PHE A 277 -12.48 17.55 -23.98
N SER A 278 -12.56 16.51 -23.18
CA SER A 278 -13.42 16.43 -21.99
C SER A 278 -12.58 16.22 -20.74
N TYR A 279 -13.20 16.26 -19.57
CA TYR A 279 -12.48 16.19 -18.29
C TYR A 279 -13.11 15.18 -17.33
N SER A 280 -12.28 14.50 -16.54
CA SER A 280 -12.67 13.81 -15.33
C SER A 280 -11.88 14.42 -14.17
N TYR A 281 -12.58 15.14 -13.31
CA TYR A 281 -11.94 15.82 -12.19
C TYR A 281 -11.68 14.86 -11.04
N ASP A 282 -10.51 14.96 -10.41
CA ASP A 282 -10.11 14.23 -9.22
C ASP A 282 -9.83 15.22 -8.09
N MET A 283 -10.72 15.29 -7.10
CA MET A 283 -10.45 16.06 -5.90
C MET A 283 -9.36 15.35 -5.11
N LEU A 284 -8.17 15.97 -5.03
CA LEU A 284 -7.03 15.36 -4.37
C LEU A 284 -7.34 15.03 -2.92
N GLY A 285 -7.06 13.82 -2.54
CA GLY A 285 -7.29 13.23 -1.23
C GLY A 285 -7.48 11.72 -1.37
N GLU A 286 -6.77 10.96 -0.56
CA GLU A 286 -6.83 9.50 -0.50
C GLU A 286 -6.40 9.05 0.89
N ALA A 287 -6.69 7.80 1.24
CA ALA A 287 -6.28 7.18 2.50
C ALA A 287 -6.63 8.03 3.73
N ALA A 288 -7.92 8.34 3.93
CA ALA A 288 -8.41 8.99 5.13
C ALA A 288 -7.91 8.24 6.38
N LEU A 289 -7.34 8.94 7.33
CA LEU A 289 -6.81 8.35 8.57
C LEU A 289 -7.83 8.40 9.70
N THR A 290 -8.73 9.38 9.65
CA THR A 290 -9.77 9.59 10.66
C THR A 290 -11.14 9.71 10.00
N GLU A 291 -12.20 9.55 10.78
CA GLU A 291 -13.57 9.78 10.32
C GLU A 291 -13.76 11.24 9.88
N LYS A 292 -13.09 12.18 10.55
CA LYS A 292 -13.11 13.59 10.16
C LYS A 292 -12.55 13.80 8.77
N ASP A 293 -11.41 13.17 8.43
CA ASP A 293 -10.82 13.26 7.09
C ASP A 293 -11.80 12.72 6.04
N ALA A 294 -12.41 11.56 6.33
CA ALA A 294 -13.37 10.94 5.42
C ALA A 294 -14.60 11.84 5.18
N GLN A 295 -15.08 12.53 6.22
CA GLN A 295 -16.20 13.45 6.11
C GLN A 295 -15.80 14.71 5.33
N ASP A 296 -14.61 15.25 5.55
CA ASP A 296 -14.10 16.42 4.82
C ASP A 296 -13.95 16.10 3.32
N TYR A 297 -13.44 14.91 2.97
CA TYR A 297 -13.37 14.43 1.58
C TYR A 297 -14.75 14.20 0.96
N LEU A 298 -15.70 13.64 1.71
CA LEU A 298 -17.08 13.45 1.24
C LEU A 298 -17.72 14.78 0.85
N VAL A 299 -17.59 15.81 1.71
CA VAL A 299 -18.10 17.16 1.43
C VAL A 299 -17.42 17.75 0.20
N SER A 300 -16.10 17.56 0.06
CA SER A 300 -15.35 18.02 -1.12
C SER A 300 -15.87 17.38 -2.41
N TYR A 301 -16.11 16.06 -2.42
CA TYR A 301 -16.72 15.38 -3.56
C TYR A 301 -18.14 15.87 -3.88
N GLN A 302 -18.99 16.07 -2.88
CA GLN A 302 -20.36 16.59 -3.07
C GLN A 302 -20.35 17.97 -3.71
N GLN A 303 -19.49 18.87 -3.23
CA GLN A 303 -19.34 20.22 -3.80
C GLN A 303 -18.81 20.17 -5.23
N ALA A 304 -17.83 19.28 -5.49
CA ALA A 304 -17.27 19.10 -6.82
C ALA A 304 -18.31 18.55 -7.81
N ILE A 305 -19.08 17.52 -7.45
CA ILE A 305 -20.15 16.96 -8.29
C ILE A 305 -21.18 18.03 -8.65
N HIS A 306 -21.55 18.87 -7.68
CA HIS A 306 -22.48 19.98 -7.92
C HIS A 306 -21.93 21.00 -8.93
N ALA A 307 -20.67 21.43 -8.76
CA ALA A 307 -20.02 22.37 -9.65
C ALA A 307 -19.83 21.80 -11.08
N ILE A 308 -19.36 20.56 -11.18
CA ILE A 308 -19.17 19.84 -12.44
C ILE A 308 -20.52 19.63 -13.14
N GLY A 309 -21.54 19.22 -12.37
CA GLY A 309 -22.88 19.01 -12.88
C GLY A 309 -23.48 20.25 -13.51
N LYS A 310 -23.36 21.41 -12.86
CA LYS A 310 -23.74 22.68 -13.44
C LYS A 310 -22.97 23.03 -14.72
N ALA A 311 -21.63 22.81 -14.70
CA ALA A 311 -20.76 23.09 -15.83
C ALA A 311 -21.00 22.11 -17.00
N SER A 312 -21.52 20.91 -16.74
CA SER A 312 -21.88 19.92 -17.78
C SER A 312 -22.94 20.44 -18.74
N ASN A 313 -23.87 21.28 -18.26
CA ASN A 313 -24.94 21.85 -19.07
C ASN A 313 -25.72 20.81 -19.88
N GLY A 314 -26.01 19.64 -19.30
CA GLY A 314 -26.75 18.57 -19.92
C GLY A 314 -26.04 17.80 -21.05
N ARG A 315 -24.73 17.91 -21.18
CA ARG A 315 -23.95 17.18 -22.21
C ARG A 315 -23.92 15.64 -22.01
N GLY A 316 -24.37 15.15 -20.88
CA GLY A 316 -24.42 13.72 -20.58
C GLY A 316 -23.07 13.11 -20.23
N ILE A 317 -23.09 11.80 -19.96
CA ILE A 317 -21.95 11.05 -19.43
C ILE A 317 -20.79 10.88 -20.41
N TYR A 318 -21.01 10.90 -21.72
CA TYR A 318 -19.98 10.67 -22.72
C TYR A 318 -19.26 11.96 -23.15
N GLU A 319 -20.01 13.01 -23.44
CA GLU A 319 -19.47 14.27 -23.94
C GLU A 319 -19.19 15.28 -22.82
N GLY A 320 -19.92 15.20 -21.72
CA GLY A 320 -19.78 16.08 -20.56
C GLY A 320 -18.60 15.72 -19.69
N PRO A 321 -18.24 16.62 -18.76
CA PRO A 321 -17.26 16.33 -17.73
C PRO A 321 -17.80 15.30 -16.73
N GLY A 322 -16.88 14.60 -16.06
CA GLY A 322 -17.17 13.65 -14.98
C GLY A 322 -16.27 13.86 -13.78
N ILE A 323 -16.41 12.98 -12.82
CA ILE A 323 -15.59 12.97 -11.60
C ILE A 323 -14.97 11.58 -11.41
N SER A 324 -13.77 11.56 -10.85
CA SER A 324 -13.11 10.36 -10.31
C SER A 324 -13.04 10.43 -8.80
N ILE A 325 -13.35 9.34 -8.12
CA ILE A 325 -13.35 9.26 -6.66
C ILE A 325 -12.49 8.09 -6.17
N LYS A 326 -11.91 8.24 -4.99
CA LYS A 326 -11.15 7.19 -4.29
C LYS A 326 -11.95 6.70 -3.09
N LEU A 327 -12.13 5.39 -2.98
CA LEU A 327 -12.87 4.79 -1.88
C LEU A 327 -12.13 4.95 -0.55
N SER A 328 -10.80 4.96 -0.58
CA SER A 328 -9.98 5.20 0.62
C SER A 328 -10.12 6.61 1.19
N ALA A 329 -10.60 7.57 0.41
CA ALA A 329 -10.93 8.91 0.90
C ALA A 329 -12.26 8.95 1.66
N LEU A 330 -13.15 7.98 1.44
CA LEU A 330 -14.51 7.97 2.00
C LEU A 330 -14.64 7.19 3.31
N HIS A 331 -13.59 6.46 3.72
CA HIS A 331 -13.63 5.68 4.96
C HIS A 331 -12.22 5.43 5.52
N PRO A 332 -11.96 5.66 6.83
CA PRO A 332 -10.63 5.49 7.42
C PRO A 332 -10.20 4.02 7.59
N ARG A 333 -11.12 3.08 7.43
CA ARG A 333 -10.89 1.63 7.56
C ARG A 333 -11.31 0.87 6.28
N TYR A 334 -10.97 1.41 5.12
CA TYR A 334 -11.26 0.77 3.84
C TYR A 334 -10.32 -0.41 3.59
N SER A 335 -10.70 -1.57 4.08
CA SER A 335 -9.95 -2.83 3.91
C SER A 335 -10.87 -4.06 4.05
N ARG A 336 -10.42 -5.21 3.54
CA ARG A 336 -11.15 -6.49 3.65
C ARG A 336 -11.44 -6.88 5.10
N SER A 337 -10.52 -6.61 6.01
CA SER A 337 -10.69 -6.92 7.45
C SER A 337 -11.82 -6.13 8.13
N GLN A 338 -12.30 -5.07 7.49
CA GLN A 338 -13.40 -4.22 7.98
C GLN A 338 -14.61 -4.26 7.04
N TYR A 339 -14.83 -5.39 6.39
CA TYR A 339 -15.84 -5.56 5.35
C TYR A 339 -17.24 -5.07 5.77
N GLU A 340 -17.73 -5.48 6.95
CA GLU A 340 -19.05 -5.10 7.44
C GLU A 340 -19.18 -3.57 7.63
N ARG A 341 -18.14 -2.94 8.15
CA ARG A 341 -18.08 -1.47 8.29
C ARG A 341 -18.03 -0.79 6.94
N VAL A 342 -17.28 -1.32 5.99
CA VAL A 342 -17.24 -0.80 4.63
C VAL A 342 -18.62 -0.88 3.99
N MET A 343 -19.33 -1.99 4.14
CA MET A 343 -20.66 -2.16 3.55
C MET A 343 -21.74 -1.34 4.26
N SER A 344 -21.63 -1.08 5.56
CA SER A 344 -22.62 -0.31 6.33
C SER A 344 -22.31 1.18 6.41
N GLU A 345 -21.03 1.59 6.38
CA GLU A 345 -20.61 2.98 6.58
C GLU A 345 -20.14 3.66 5.28
N LEU A 346 -19.30 2.98 4.46
CA LEU A 346 -18.76 3.56 3.22
C LEU A 346 -19.79 3.49 2.09
N TYR A 347 -20.48 2.36 1.90
CA TYR A 347 -21.42 2.20 0.79
C TYR A 347 -22.51 3.30 0.73
N PRO A 348 -23.15 3.70 1.82
CA PRO A 348 -24.13 4.81 1.79
C PRO A 348 -23.53 6.12 1.28
N ARG A 349 -22.27 6.42 1.62
CA ARG A 349 -21.55 7.61 1.13
C ARG A 349 -21.32 7.52 -0.38
N LEU A 350 -20.85 6.37 -0.85
CA LEU A 350 -20.65 6.09 -2.26
C LEU A 350 -21.96 6.19 -3.05
N LEU A 351 -23.04 5.61 -2.54
CA LEU A 351 -24.38 5.70 -3.14
C LEU A 351 -24.86 7.15 -3.22
N SER A 352 -24.72 7.92 -2.14
CA SER A 352 -25.12 9.34 -2.12
C SER A 352 -24.40 10.15 -3.21
N LEU A 353 -23.09 9.98 -3.38
CA LEU A 353 -22.31 10.63 -4.43
C LEU A 353 -22.77 10.18 -5.82
N THR A 354 -23.07 8.89 -5.99
CA THR A 354 -23.49 8.31 -7.26
C THR A 354 -24.88 8.81 -7.67
N LEU A 355 -25.81 8.92 -6.71
CA LEU A 355 -27.14 9.50 -6.94
C LEU A 355 -27.05 10.98 -7.31
N GLN A 356 -26.19 11.74 -6.67
CA GLN A 356 -25.93 13.14 -7.00
C GLN A 356 -25.37 13.28 -8.42
N ALA A 357 -24.42 12.42 -8.81
CA ALA A 357 -23.87 12.39 -10.17
C ALA A 357 -24.97 12.07 -11.21
N LYS A 358 -25.85 11.12 -10.91
CA LYS A 358 -27.01 10.78 -11.75
C LYS A 358 -27.96 11.97 -11.95
N GLN A 359 -28.22 12.78 -10.91
CA GLN A 359 -29.08 13.96 -11.04
C GLN A 359 -28.58 14.96 -12.07
N TYR A 360 -27.26 15.06 -12.26
CA TYR A 360 -26.63 15.92 -13.26
C TYR A 360 -26.29 15.20 -14.57
N ASP A 361 -26.54 13.91 -14.67
CA ASP A 361 -26.15 13.04 -15.78
C ASP A 361 -24.65 13.18 -16.13
N ILE A 362 -23.78 13.14 -15.11
CA ILE A 362 -22.33 13.15 -15.26
C ILE A 362 -21.75 11.79 -14.83
N GLY A 363 -20.70 11.32 -15.50
CA GLY A 363 -20.02 10.08 -15.14
C GLY A 363 -19.27 10.18 -13.80
N ILE A 364 -19.36 9.12 -12.98
CA ILE A 364 -18.57 8.97 -11.75
C ILE A 364 -17.73 7.71 -11.86
N ASN A 365 -16.40 7.86 -11.79
CA ASN A 365 -15.46 6.74 -11.88
C ASN A 365 -14.89 6.42 -10.52
N ILE A 366 -14.98 5.15 -10.13
CA ILE A 366 -14.29 4.61 -8.95
C ILE A 366 -12.87 4.28 -9.36
N ASP A 367 -11.90 5.03 -8.83
CA ASP A 367 -10.48 4.83 -9.12
C ASP A 367 -9.98 3.52 -8.50
N ALA A 368 -9.06 2.84 -9.18
CA ALA A 368 -8.35 1.69 -8.64
C ALA A 368 -7.20 2.14 -7.74
N GLU A 369 -7.07 1.47 -6.63
CA GLU A 369 -6.03 1.71 -5.64
C GLU A 369 -5.10 0.47 -5.51
N GLU A 370 -4.61 0.13 -4.31
CA GLU A 370 -3.74 -1.02 -4.11
C GLU A 370 -4.44 -2.34 -4.47
N ALA A 371 -3.65 -3.35 -4.84
CA ALA A 371 -4.16 -4.62 -5.33
C ALA A 371 -5.04 -5.36 -4.31
N ASP A 372 -4.75 -5.25 -3.02
CA ASP A 372 -5.53 -5.88 -1.94
C ASP A 372 -6.93 -5.28 -1.74
N ARG A 373 -7.21 -4.11 -2.35
CA ARG A 373 -8.51 -3.44 -2.29
C ARG A 373 -9.43 -3.77 -3.48
N LEU A 374 -8.92 -4.49 -4.50
CA LEU A 374 -9.70 -4.78 -5.70
C LEU A 374 -10.97 -5.57 -5.39
N GLU A 375 -10.88 -6.66 -4.62
CA GLU A 375 -12.01 -7.54 -4.33
C GLU A 375 -13.16 -6.78 -3.64
N ILE A 376 -12.86 -6.03 -2.59
CA ILE A 376 -13.87 -5.23 -1.88
C ILE A 376 -14.43 -4.10 -2.75
N SER A 377 -13.63 -3.54 -3.67
CA SER A 377 -14.12 -2.53 -4.61
C SER A 377 -15.09 -3.14 -5.64
N LEU A 378 -14.88 -4.39 -6.04
CA LEU A 378 -15.81 -5.12 -6.90
C LEU A 378 -17.14 -5.42 -6.18
N ASP A 379 -17.13 -5.70 -4.89
CA ASP A 379 -18.34 -5.90 -4.08
C ASP A 379 -19.16 -4.62 -4.00
N LEU A 380 -18.50 -3.48 -3.78
CA LEU A 380 -19.15 -2.17 -3.78
C LEU A 380 -19.71 -1.81 -5.15
N LEU A 381 -18.96 -2.10 -6.23
CA LEU A 381 -19.43 -1.90 -7.61
C LEU A 381 -20.65 -2.76 -7.92
N GLU A 382 -20.63 -4.05 -7.55
CA GLU A 382 -21.75 -4.96 -7.76
C GLU A 382 -23.00 -4.44 -7.05
N ARG A 383 -22.88 -4.02 -5.80
CA ARG A 383 -23.98 -3.45 -5.02
C ARG A 383 -24.55 -2.19 -5.69
N LEU A 384 -23.71 -1.27 -6.18
CA LEU A 384 -24.16 -0.10 -6.96
C LEU A 384 -24.88 -0.49 -8.24
N CYS A 385 -24.39 -1.50 -8.96
CA CYS A 385 -25.00 -1.94 -10.20
C CYS A 385 -26.42 -2.46 -10.02
N PHE A 386 -26.73 -3.03 -8.87
CA PHE A 386 -28.07 -3.53 -8.55
C PHE A 386 -28.94 -2.55 -7.76
N GLU A 387 -28.44 -1.33 -7.48
CA GLU A 387 -29.21 -0.30 -6.79
C GLU A 387 -30.40 0.16 -7.64
N PRO A 388 -31.66 0.00 -7.15
CA PRO A 388 -32.85 0.36 -7.92
C PRO A 388 -32.92 1.84 -8.30
N GLU A 389 -32.47 2.73 -7.41
CA GLU A 389 -32.48 4.17 -7.64
C GLU A 389 -31.53 4.59 -8.77
N LEU A 390 -30.57 3.75 -9.14
CA LEU A 390 -29.65 3.97 -10.24
C LEU A 390 -30.11 3.29 -11.54
N ALA A 391 -31.26 2.62 -11.57
CA ALA A 391 -31.73 1.90 -12.75
C ALA A 391 -31.82 2.81 -14.01
N GLY A 392 -31.42 2.25 -15.15
CA GLY A 392 -31.49 2.94 -16.46
C GLY A 392 -30.40 3.98 -16.70
N TRP A 393 -29.51 4.25 -15.72
CA TRP A 393 -28.41 5.19 -15.88
C TRP A 393 -27.07 4.46 -16.06
N ASN A 394 -26.25 4.89 -17.03
CA ASN A 394 -24.99 4.26 -17.44
C ASN A 394 -23.73 5.05 -17.05
N GLY A 395 -23.84 5.97 -16.10
CA GLY A 395 -22.72 6.83 -15.66
C GLY A 395 -21.84 6.22 -14.59
N ILE A 396 -22.06 4.95 -14.17
CA ILE A 396 -21.19 4.25 -13.24
C ILE A 396 -19.91 3.84 -13.97
N GLY A 397 -18.78 4.30 -13.46
CA GLY A 397 -17.45 3.99 -13.96
C GLY A 397 -16.59 3.24 -12.95
N PHE A 398 -15.68 2.41 -13.45
CA PHE A 398 -14.73 1.64 -12.67
C PHE A 398 -13.39 1.55 -13.38
N VAL A 399 -12.31 1.54 -12.62
CA VAL A 399 -10.94 1.50 -13.16
C VAL A 399 -10.32 0.12 -12.98
N ILE A 400 -9.72 -0.41 -14.05
CA ILE A 400 -9.05 -1.71 -14.08
C ILE A 400 -7.58 -1.51 -14.45
N GLN A 401 -6.69 -2.21 -13.76
CA GLN A 401 -5.23 -2.05 -13.87
C GLN A 401 -4.61 -3.23 -14.62
N ALA A 402 -4.11 -3.00 -15.83
CA ALA A 402 -3.55 -4.03 -16.69
C ALA A 402 -2.24 -4.65 -16.17
N TYR A 403 -1.53 -3.98 -15.25
CA TYR A 403 -0.33 -4.54 -14.65
C TYR A 403 -0.63 -5.68 -13.65
N GLN A 404 -1.88 -5.82 -13.19
CA GLN A 404 -2.29 -6.94 -12.35
C GLN A 404 -2.49 -8.21 -13.19
N LYS A 405 -1.96 -9.32 -12.72
CA LYS A 405 -2.04 -10.63 -13.38
C LYS A 405 -3.47 -11.12 -13.57
N ARG A 406 -4.37 -10.72 -12.69
CA ARG A 406 -5.81 -11.06 -12.73
C ARG A 406 -6.68 -10.13 -13.60
N CYS A 407 -6.11 -9.08 -14.19
CA CYS A 407 -6.86 -8.08 -14.96
C CYS A 407 -7.78 -8.68 -16.03
N PRO A 408 -7.37 -9.65 -16.87
CA PRO A 408 -8.24 -10.25 -17.90
C PRO A 408 -9.50 -10.89 -17.33
N LEU A 409 -9.40 -11.50 -16.13
CA LEU A 409 -10.53 -12.14 -15.45
C LEU A 409 -11.45 -11.11 -14.77
N VAL A 410 -10.88 -9.99 -14.30
CA VAL A 410 -11.68 -8.85 -13.81
C VAL A 410 -12.54 -8.29 -14.92
N ILE A 411 -12.03 -8.24 -16.17
CA ILE A 411 -12.83 -7.82 -17.34
C ILE A 411 -13.98 -8.78 -17.58
N ASP A 412 -13.77 -10.08 -17.51
CA ASP A 412 -14.87 -11.06 -17.65
C ASP A 412 -15.94 -10.85 -16.59
N TYR A 413 -15.54 -10.60 -15.36
CA TYR A 413 -16.47 -10.33 -14.27
C TYR A 413 -17.28 -9.04 -14.50
N VAL A 414 -16.62 -7.94 -14.88
CA VAL A 414 -17.37 -6.67 -15.08
C VAL A 414 -18.26 -6.70 -16.31
N ILE A 415 -17.94 -7.47 -17.36
CA ILE A 415 -18.83 -7.71 -18.50
C ILE A 415 -20.06 -8.51 -18.05
N ASP A 416 -19.85 -9.58 -17.27
CA ASP A 416 -20.94 -10.37 -16.68
C ASP A 416 -21.83 -9.54 -15.75
N LEU A 417 -21.21 -8.72 -14.90
CA LEU A 417 -21.91 -7.80 -14.00
C LEU A 417 -22.76 -6.78 -14.78
N ALA A 418 -22.20 -6.18 -15.83
CA ALA A 418 -22.91 -5.25 -16.69
C ALA A 418 -24.14 -5.92 -17.35
N ARG A 419 -23.97 -7.17 -17.84
CA ARG A 419 -25.03 -7.98 -18.42
C ARG A 419 -26.13 -8.30 -17.40
N ARG A 420 -25.77 -8.81 -16.20
CA ARG A 420 -26.72 -9.19 -15.13
C ARG A 420 -27.50 -7.99 -14.60
N SER A 421 -26.84 -6.84 -14.46
CA SER A 421 -27.44 -5.60 -13.96
C SER A 421 -28.13 -4.78 -15.05
N ARG A 422 -28.10 -5.23 -16.34
CA ARG A 422 -28.66 -4.52 -17.52
C ARG A 422 -28.12 -3.08 -17.64
N ARG A 423 -26.81 -2.91 -17.45
CA ARG A 423 -26.12 -1.62 -17.54
C ARG A 423 -25.05 -1.64 -18.61
N ARG A 424 -24.61 -0.47 -19.01
CA ARG A 424 -23.37 -0.27 -19.75
C ARG A 424 -22.39 0.45 -18.83
N LEU A 425 -21.31 -0.21 -18.43
CA LEU A 425 -20.34 0.34 -17.47
C LEU A 425 -19.25 1.12 -18.20
N MET A 426 -18.83 2.24 -17.63
CA MET A 426 -17.67 3.00 -18.10
C MET A 426 -16.40 2.38 -17.49
N ILE A 427 -15.61 1.67 -18.28
CA ILE A 427 -14.43 0.96 -17.80
C ILE A 427 -13.16 1.65 -18.26
N ARG A 428 -12.47 2.28 -17.31
CA ARG A 428 -11.16 2.86 -17.56
C ARG A 428 -10.08 1.80 -17.41
N LEU A 429 -9.38 1.51 -18.51
CA LEU A 429 -8.20 0.65 -18.51
C LEU A 429 -6.96 1.51 -18.34
N VAL A 430 -6.21 1.25 -17.27
CA VAL A 430 -4.91 1.88 -16.99
C VAL A 430 -3.81 0.82 -16.94
N LYS A 431 -2.54 1.20 -17.00
CA LYS A 431 -1.43 0.27 -16.76
C LYS A 431 -1.32 -0.06 -15.28
N GLY A 432 -1.31 0.92 -14.41
CA GLY A 432 -1.23 0.83 -12.95
C GLY A 432 -0.28 1.86 -12.37
N ALA A 433 -0.55 2.35 -11.17
CA ALA A 433 0.17 3.46 -10.55
C ALA A 433 0.91 3.12 -9.24
N TYR A 434 0.82 1.87 -8.77
CA TYR A 434 1.34 1.43 -7.46
C TYR A 434 2.43 0.36 -7.58
N TRP A 435 3.08 0.23 -8.75
CA TRP A 435 3.98 -0.89 -9.05
C TRP A 435 5.07 -1.10 -8.00
N ASP A 436 5.75 -0.01 -7.61
CA ASP A 436 6.85 -0.07 -6.63
C ASP A 436 6.33 -0.52 -5.25
N SER A 437 5.18 0.00 -4.83
CA SER A 437 4.55 -0.36 -3.55
C SER A 437 4.09 -1.82 -3.54
N GLU A 438 3.51 -2.31 -4.63
CA GLU A 438 3.04 -3.70 -4.75
C GLU A 438 4.20 -4.69 -4.71
N VAL A 439 5.30 -4.40 -5.41
CA VAL A 439 6.51 -5.22 -5.38
C VAL A 439 7.10 -5.23 -3.96
N LYS A 440 7.30 -4.05 -3.36
CA LYS A 440 7.89 -3.91 -2.03
C LYS A 440 7.05 -4.58 -0.96
N ARG A 441 5.74 -4.41 -1.00
CA ARG A 441 4.81 -5.02 -0.03
C ARG A 441 4.86 -6.55 -0.11
N ALA A 442 4.80 -7.13 -1.31
CA ALA A 442 4.89 -8.58 -1.46
C ALA A 442 6.22 -9.15 -0.91
N GLN A 443 7.34 -8.42 -1.06
CA GLN A 443 8.63 -8.79 -0.48
C GLN A 443 8.61 -8.73 1.05
N ILE A 444 8.10 -7.63 1.62
CA ILE A 444 8.02 -7.44 3.08
C ILE A 444 7.10 -8.48 3.72
N ASP A 445 5.94 -8.73 3.09
CA ASP A 445 4.94 -9.64 3.63
C ASP A 445 5.24 -11.12 3.31
N GLY A 446 6.33 -11.40 2.59
CA GLY A 446 6.76 -12.77 2.26
C GLY A 446 5.73 -13.54 1.43
N LEU A 447 5.02 -12.86 0.53
CA LEU A 447 3.98 -13.51 -0.29
C LEU A 447 4.59 -14.39 -1.37
N GLU A 448 3.79 -15.31 -1.91
CA GLU A 448 4.29 -16.34 -2.85
C GLU A 448 4.82 -15.79 -4.17
N ASP A 449 4.25 -14.69 -4.67
CA ASP A 449 4.63 -13.99 -5.90
C ASP A 449 4.06 -12.56 -5.87
N TYR A 450 4.30 -11.80 -6.91
CA TYR A 450 3.81 -10.44 -7.06
C TYR A 450 2.40 -10.41 -7.68
N PRO A 451 1.52 -9.47 -7.25
CA PRO A 451 0.22 -9.28 -7.88
C PRO A 451 0.33 -8.64 -9.27
N VAL A 452 1.48 -8.05 -9.59
CA VAL A 452 1.78 -7.28 -10.78
C VAL A 452 2.91 -7.91 -11.59
N TYR A 453 2.96 -7.60 -12.90
CA TYR A 453 4.06 -8.05 -13.74
C TYR A 453 5.37 -7.36 -13.35
N THR A 454 6.45 -8.11 -13.29
CA THR A 454 7.77 -7.59 -12.93
C THR A 454 8.45 -6.83 -14.08
N ARG A 455 8.06 -7.10 -15.33
CA ARG A 455 8.58 -6.41 -16.52
C ARG A 455 7.50 -5.55 -17.16
N LYS A 456 7.83 -4.29 -17.43
CA LYS A 456 6.90 -3.32 -18.03
C LYS A 456 6.31 -3.81 -19.36
N VAL A 457 7.10 -4.48 -20.19
CA VAL A 457 6.63 -5.00 -21.49
C VAL A 457 5.48 -6.01 -21.33
N TYR A 458 5.44 -6.78 -20.25
CA TYR A 458 4.34 -7.69 -19.96
C TYR A 458 3.05 -6.93 -19.63
N THR A 459 3.17 -5.80 -18.91
CA THR A 459 2.04 -4.88 -18.70
C THR A 459 1.53 -4.30 -20.03
N ASP A 460 2.44 -3.95 -20.95
CA ASP A 460 2.07 -3.41 -22.26
C ASP A 460 1.31 -4.46 -23.09
N VAL A 461 1.75 -5.73 -23.08
CA VAL A 461 1.05 -6.86 -23.72
C VAL A 461 -0.31 -7.11 -23.05
N SER A 462 -0.36 -7.14 -21.73
CA SER A 462 -1.61 -7.30 -20.97
C SER A 462 -2.61 -6.19 -21.30
N TYR A 463 -2.14 -4.96 -21.40
CA TYR A 463 -3.00 -3.83 -21.77
C TYR A 463 -3.67 -4.02 -23.14
N LEU A 464 -2.91 -4.47 -24.16
CA LEU A 464 -3.44 -4.72 -25.50
C LEU A 464 -4.46 -5.88 -25.51
N ALA A 465 -4.17 -6.98 -24.81
CA ALA A 465 -5.09 -8.10 -24.66
C ALA A 465 -6.40 -7.66 -23.98
N CYS A 466 -6.30 -6.88 -22.90
CA CYS A 466 -7.42 -6.34 -22.17
C CYS A 466 -8.23 -5.32 -23.00
N ALA A 467 -7.56 -4.44 -23.76
CA ALA A 467 -8.20 -3.48 -24.64
C ALA A 467 -9.05 -4.17 -25.73
N LYS A 468 -8.50 -5.20 -26.35
CA LYS A 468 -9.20 -6.03 -27.34
C LYS A 468 -10.46 -6.66 -26.75
N LYS A 469 -10.38 -7.17 -25.53
CA LYS A 469 -11.49 -7.79 -24.80
C LYS A 469 -12.61 -6.78 -24.48
N LEU A 470 -12.25 -5.58 -24.04
CA LEU A 470 -13.19 -4.50 -23.75
C LEU A 470 -13.90 -4.02 -25.03
N LEU A 471 -13.16 -3.84 -26.13
CA LEU A 471 -13.73 -3.44 -27.43
C LEU A 471 -14.71 -4.49 -28.01
N ALA A 472 -14.52 -5.77 -27.69
CA ALA A 472 -15.39 -6.85 -28.11
C ALA A 472 -16.76 -6.87 -27.40
N SER A 473 -16.98 -6.01 -26.39
CA SER A 473 -18.20 -5.99 -25.57
C SER A 473 -18.95 -4.65 -25.61
N PRO A 474 -19.25 -4.06 -26.77
CA PRO A 474 -19.75 -2.70 -26.90
C PRO A 474 -21.14 -2.46 -26.27
N ASN A 475 -21.94 -3.51 -26.10
CA ASN A 475 -23.27 -3.41 -25.48
C ASN A 475 -23.21 -3.27 -23.95
N PHE A 476 -22.13 -3.72 -23.34
CA PHE A 476 -21.99 -3.78 -21.90
C PHE A 476 -20.94 -2.82 -21.36
N ILE A 477 -19.96 -2.47 -22.18
CA ILE A 477 -18.82 -1.66 -21.78
C ILE A 477 -18.69 -0.42 -22.66
N TYR A 478 -18.44 0.72 -22.03
CA TYR A 478 -17.86 1.91 -22.65
C TYR A 478 -16.40 2.00 -22.24
N PRO A 479 -15.47 1.56 -23.13
CA PRO A 479 -14.05 1.56 -22.80
C PRO A 479 -13.47 2.98 -22.73
N GLN A 480 -12.65 3.25 -21.73
CA GLN A 480 -11.87 4.47 -21.53
C GLN A 480 -10.39 4.09 -21.46
N PHE A 481 -9.64 4.31 -22.55
CA PHE A 481 -8.25 3.85 -22.67
C PHE A 481 -7.28 4.92 -22.21
N ALA A 482 -6.76 4.78 -20.99
CA ALA A 482 -5.77 5.70 -20.42
C ALA A 482 -4.34 5.27 -20.80
N THR A 483 -3.66 6.06 -21.61
CA THR A 483 -2.29 5.77 -22.05
C THR A 483 -1.58 7.04 -22.53
N HIS A 484 -0.26 7.10 -22.32
CA HIS A 484 0.64 8.11 -22.89
C HIS A 484 1.61 7.51 -23.94
N ASN A 485 1.38 6.27 -24.35
CA ASN A 485 2.25 5.53 -25.26
C ASN A 485 1.68 5.56 -26.70
N ALA A 486 2.45 6.02 -27.67
CA ALA A 486 2.00 6.16 -29.05
C ALA A 486 1.67 4.82 -29.72
N HIS A 487 2.44 3.74 -29.44
CA HIS A 487 2.13 2.41 -29.98
C HIS A 487 0.79 1.88 -29.42
N THR A 488 0.59 1.96 -28.11
CA THR A 488 -0.65 1.52 -27.45
C THR A 488 -1.87 2.26 -28.01
N LEU A 489 -1.77 3.59 -28.15
CA LEU A 489 -2.81 4.43 -28.75
C LEU A 489 -3.12 3.97 -30.19
N SER A 490 -2.09 3.78 -31.00
CA SER A 490 -2.22 3.38 -32.40
C SER A 490 -2.81 1.97 -32.56
N ALA A 491 -2.43 1.03 -31.69
CA ALA A 491 -2.98 -0.32 -31.66
C ALA A 491 -4.49 -0.29 -31.35
N ILE A 492 -4.91 0.47 -30.33
CA ILE A 492 -6.32 0.61 -29.97
C ILE A 492 -7.11 1.26 -31.12
N TYR A 493 -6.54 2.30 -31.78
CA TYR A 493 -7.17 2.97 -32.91
C TYR A 493 -7.50 1.98 -34.03
N HIS A 494 -6.57 1.07 -34.37
CA HIS A 494 -6.78 0.05 -35.40
C HIS A 494 -7.68 -1.08 -34.93
N LEU A 495 -7.55 -1.58 -33.68
CA LEU A 495 -8.40 -2.60 -33.10
C LEU A 495 -9.88 -2.17 -33.01
N ALA A 496 -10.14 -0.88 -32.76
CA ALA A 496 -11.50 -0.35 -32.71
C ALA A 496 -12.14 -0.21 -34.11
N GLY A 497 -11.36 -0.35 -35.16
CA GLY A 497 -11.83 -0.27 -36.55
C GLY A 497 -12.01 1.16 -37.05
N GLN A 498 -12.30 1.26 -38.37
CA GLN A 498 -12.40 2.56 -39.04
C GLN A 498 -13.76 3.24 -38.87
N ASN A 499 -14.81 2.47 -38.60
CA ASN A 499 -16.20 2.94 -38.46
C ASN A 499 -16.49 3.39 -37.02
N TYR A 500 -15.80 4.45 -36.57
CA TYR A 500 -16.04 5.05 -35.27
C TYR A 500 -17.43 5.71 -35.21
N TYR A 501 -18.11 5.53 -34.09
CA TYR A 501 -19.33 6.24 -33.75
C TYR A 501 -19.24 6.87 -32.35
N PRO A 502 -19.86 8.03 -32.09
CA PRO A 502 -19.90 8.64 -30.77
C PRO A 502 -20.43 7.67 -29.70
N GLY A 503 -19.72 7.55 -28.60
CA GLY A 503 -20.05 6.60 -27.54
C GLY A 503 -19.48 5.18 -27.74
N GLN A 504 -18.64 4.92 -28.75
CA GLN A 504 -17.98 3.64 -28.92
C GLN A 504 -16.90 3.45 -27.83
N TYR A 505 -15.97 4.39 -27.71
CA TYR A 505 -14.90 4.45 -26.71
C TYR A 505 -14.31 5.85 -26.65
N GLU A 506 -13.47 6.09 -25.64
CA GLU A 506 -12.65 7.29 -25.55
C GLU A 506 -11.23 6.95 -25.13
N PHE A 507 -10.30 7.84 -25.47
CA PHE A 507 -8.97 7.86 -24.85
C PHE A 507 -8.98 8.72 -23.57
N GLN A 508 -8.01 8.48 -22.71
CA GLN A 508 -7.76 9.31 -21.52
C GLN A 508 -6.28 9.61 -21.35
N CYS A 509 -5.99 10.76 -20.79
CA CYS A 509 -4.62 11.15 -20.41
C CYS A 509 -4.60 11.94 -19.11
N LEU A 510 -3.44 12.02 -18.50
CA LEU A 510 -3.21 12.82 -17.31
C LEU A 510 -2.94 14.28 -17.68
N HIS A 511 -3.50 15.20 -16.90
CA HIS A 511 -3.22 16.63 -17.02
C HIS A 511 -1.71 16.92 -16.88
N GLY A 512 -1.20 17.78 -17.74
CA GLY A 512 0.21 18.18 -17.78
C GLY A 512 1.16 17.18 -18.44
N MET A 513 0.66 16.01 -18.89
CA MET A 513 1.48 14.94 -19.48
C MET A 513 1.04 14.53 -20.88
N GLY A 514 -0.24 14.36 -21.10
CA GLY A 514 -0.78 13.70 -22.29
C GLY A 514 -1.23 14.65 -23.40
N GLU A 515 -1.50 15.90 -23.11
CA GLU A 515 -2.10 16.84 -24.04
C GLU A 515 -1.35 16.98 -25.39
N PRO A 516 0.00 17.02 -25.44
CA PRO A 516 0.73 17.09 -26.70
C PRO A 516 0.50 15.87 -27.60
N LEU A 517 0.42 14.67 -27.01
CA LEU A 517 0.12 13.44 -27.73
C LEU A 517 -1.32 13.50 -28.31
N TYR A 518 -2.29 13.85 -27.47
CA TYR A 518 -3.69 13.84 -27.83
C TYR A 518 -4.13 15.06 -28.64
N ALA A 519 -3.33 16.11 -28.72
CA ALA A 519 -3.54 17.19 -29.68
C ALA A 519 -3.49 16.72 -31.15
N GLN A 520 -2.92 15.54 -31.41
CA GLN A 520 -2.92 14.90 -32.72
C GLN A 520 -4.15 14.00 -32.96
N VAL A 521 -4.86 13.66 -31.90
CA VAL A 521 -5.96 12.69 -31.89
C VAL A 521 -7.32 13.39 -31.90
N VAL A 522 -7.49 14.39 -31.03
CA VAL A 522 -8.72 15.16 -30.83
C VAL A 522 -8.88 16.18 -31.95
N GLY A 523 -10.08 16.27 -32.52
CA GLY A 523 -10.43 17.22 -33.59
C GLY A 523 -10.85 16.53 -34.90
N LYS A 524 -11.06 17.31 -35.94
CA LYS A 524 -11.60 16.81 -37.21
C LYS A 524 -10.54 16.06 -38.04
N ILE A 525 -10.97 14.98 -38.70
CA ILE A 525 -10.09 14.22 -39.61
C ILE A 525 -9.62 15.11 -40.77
N ALA A 526 -10.45 16.04 -41.24
CA ALA A 526 -10.10 17.00 -42.27
C ALA A 526 -8.90 17.90 -41.89
N ASP A 527 -8.67 18.11 -40.58
CA ASP A 527 -7.57 18.88 -40.05
C ASP A 527 -6.32 17.99 -39.75
N GLY A 528 -6.30 16.77 -40.27
CA GLY A 528 -5.22 15.80 -40.07
C GLY A 528 -5.17 15.18 -38.66
N LYS A 529 -6.28 15.21 -37.94
CA LYS A 529 -6.46 14.56 -36.63
C LYS A 529 -7.07 13.17 -36.81
N LEU A 530 -7.06 12.38 -35.73
CA LEU A 530 -7.64 11.02 -35.76
C LEU A 530 -9.15 11.01 -35.51
N GLY A 531 -9.76 12.12 -35.09
CA GLY A 531 -11.19 12.23 -34.85
C GLY A 531 -11.69 11.35 -33.71
N ARG A 532 -10.91 11.19 -32.63
CA ARG A 532 -11.29 10.41 -31.44
C ARG A 532 -11.33 11.30 -30.21
N PRO A 533 -12.28 11.08 -29.29
CA PRO A 533 -12.36 11.85 -28.04
C PRO A 533 -11.22 11.50 -27.09
N CYS A 534 -10.80 12.49 -26.31
CA CYS A 534 -9.89 12.31 -25.20
C CYS A 534 -10.42 13.03 -23.98
N ARG A 535 -10.46 12.34 -22.85
CA ARG A 535 -10.82 12.88 -21.53
C ARG A 535 -9.56 13.06 -20.70
N ILE A 536 -9.35 14.27 -20.20
CA ILE A 536 -8.19 14.60 -19.34
C ILE A 536 -8.56 14.28 -17.90
N TYR A 537 -7.75 13.46 -17.25
CA TYR A 537 -7.80 13.24 -15.81
C TYR A 537 -7.17 14.46 -15.13
N ALA A 538 -7.97 15.21 -14.38
CA ALA A 538 -7.66 16.54 -13.91
C ALA A 538 -7.64 16.63 -12.39
N PRO A 539 -6.47 16.53 -11.74
CA PRO A 539 -6.35 16.71 -10.30
C PRO A 539 -6.70 18.15 -9.88
N VAL A 540 -7.43 18.26 -8.78
CA VAL A 540 -7.87 19.52 -8.18
C VAL A 540 -7.54 19.52 -6.70
N GLY A 541 -6.80 20.50 -6.24
CA GLY A 541 -6.43 20.65 -4.84
C GLY A 541 -5.19 21.50 -4.64
N THR A 542 -4.87 21.74 -3.36
CA THR A 542 -3.69 22.50 -2.96
C THR A 542 -2.44 21.65 -2.98
N HIS A 543 -1.28 22.28 -2.91
CA HIS A 543 0.00 21.55 -2.83
C HIS A 543 0.11 20.62 -1.61
N GLU A 544 -0.65 20.89 -0.53
CA GLU A 544 -0.66 20.07 0.68
C GLU A 544 -1.30 18.69 0.47
N THR A 545 -2.32 18.61 -0.41
CA THR A 545 -3.02 17.36 -0.74
C THR A 545 -2.41 16.62 -1.93
N LEU A 546 -1.42 17.22 -2.58
CA LEU A 546 -0.85 16.73 -3.84
C LEU A 546 0.18 15.59 -3.65
N LEU A 547 0.74 15.40 -2.45
CA LEU A 547 1.95 14.59 -2.25
C LEU A 547 1.87 13.19 -2.85
N ALA A 548 0.86 12.41 -2.48
CA ALA A 548 0.74 11.03 -2.95
C ALA A 548 0.60 10.94 -4.47
N TYR A 549 -0.17 11.85 -5.06
CA TYR A 549 -0.33 11.97 -6.50
C TYR A 549 0.99 12.37 -7.18
N LEU A 550 1.68 13.37 -6.65
CA LEU A 550 2.93 13.89 -7.21
C LEU A 550 4.05 12.84 -7.22
N VAL A 551 4.22 12.11 -6.11
CA VAL A 551 5.24 11.05 -6.01
C VAL A 551 5.02 9.99 -7.09
N ARG A 552 3.78 9.51 -7.27
CA ARG A 552 3.48 8.55 -8.35
C ARG A 552 3.76 9.10 -9.74
N ARG A 553 3.48 10.39 -9.99
CA ARG A 553 3.77 11.04 -11.30
C ARG A 553 5.27 11.20 -11.53
N LEU A 554 6.02 11.54 -10.50
CA LEU A 554 7.48 11.66 -10.60
C LEU A 554 8.14 10.30 -10.86
N LEU A 555 7.68 9.24 -10.17
CA LEU A 555 8.14 7.86 -10.41
C LEU A 555 7.82 7.40 -11.85
N GLU A 556 6.61 7.66 -12.33
CA GLU A 556 6.21 7.33 -13.70
C GLU A 556 7.03 8.09 -14.75
N ASN A 557 7.23 9.39 -14.57
CA ASN A 557 7.98 10.22 -15.49
C ASN A 557 9.50 10.00 -15.41
N GLY A 558 10.02 9.66 -14.23
CA GLY A 558 11.43 9.36 -14.00
C GLY A 558 11.84 7.94 -14.42
N ALA A 559 10.89 7.05 -14.70
CA ALA A 559 11.21 5.70 -15.14
C ALA A 559 11.86 5.71 -16.53
N ASN A 560 13.05 5.14 -16.66
CA ASN A 560 13.80 5.05 -17.91
C ASN A 560 13.03 4.33 -19.04
N THR A 561 12.00 3.58 -18.70
CA THR A 561 11.14 2.85 -19.64
C THR A 561 9.87 3.63 -20.03
N SER A 562 9.61 4.80 -19.43
CA SER A 562 8.44 5.62 -19.74
C SER A 562 8.54 6.20 -21.16
N PHE A 563 7.44 6.09 -21.94
CA PHE A 563 7.37 6.73 -23.27
C PHE A 563 7.58 8.25 -23.19
N VAL A 564 6.99 8.90 -22.17
CA VAL A 564 7.08 10.35 -21.97
C VAL A 564 8.53 10.78 -21.69
N ASN A 565 9.31 9.96 -20.98
CA ASN A 565 10.73 10.20 -20.75
C ASN A 565 11.55 9.92 -22.03
N ARG A 566 11.36 8.74 -22.62
CA ARG A 566 12.13 8.27 -23.78
C ARG A 566 11.93 9.09 -25.06
N ILE A 567 10.75 9.73 -25.25
CA ILE A 567 10.49 10.58 -26.43
C ILE A 567 11.40 11.79 -26.49
N ALA A 568 11.88 12.25 -25.35
CA ALA A 568 12.79 13.39 -25.24
C ALA A 568 14.25 13.02 -25.51
N ASP A 569 14.60 11.76 -25.33
CA ASP A 569 15.95 11.25 -25.58
C ASP A 569 16.17 11.05 -27.09
N THR A 570 17.02 11.90 -27.70
CA THR A 570 17.34 11.82 -29.13
C THR A 570 18.25 10.65 -29.47
N THR A 571 18.86 10.00 -28.49
CA THR A 571 19.73 8.82 -28.74
C THR A 571 18.91 7.58 -29.02
N ILE A 572 17.66 7.52 -28.56
CA ILE A 572 16.73 6.42 -28.81
C ILE A 572 16.08 6.62 -30.20
N SER A 573 16.16 5.63 -31.07
CA SER A 573 15.50 5.66 -32.36
C SER A 573 13.96 5.71 -32.22
N LEU A 574 13.28 6.26 -33.23
CA LEU A 574 11.81 6.27 -33.23
C LEU A 574 11.25 4.86 -33.36
N ASP A 575 11.88 3.96 -34.10
CA ASP A 575 11.48 2.56 -34.23
C ASP A 575 11.55 1.81 -32.90
N GLU A 576 12.62 2.02 -32.13
CA GLU A 576 12.75 1.47 -30.78
C GLU A 576 11.67 2.03 -29.83
N LEU A 577 11.38 3.31 -29.93
CA LEU A 577 10.42 4.00 -29.09
C LEU A 577 8.98 3.48 -29.28
N VAL A 578 8.63 3.10 -30.51
CA VAL A 578 7.30 2.60 -30.89
C VAL A 578 7.30 1.10 -31.18
N ALA A 579 8.26 0.36 -30.64
CA ALA A 579 8.36 -1.08 -30.83
C ALA A 579 7.09 -1.80 -30.36
N ASP A 580 6.70 -2.84 -31.10
CA ASP A 580 5.58 -3.71 -30.75
C ASP A 580 5.93 -4.55 -29.51
N PRO A 581 5.20 -4.44 -28.40
CA PRO A 581 5.52 -5.17 -27.16
C PRO A 581 5.41 -6.69 -27.33
N VAL A 582 4.57 -7.19 -28.24
CA VAL A 582 4.45 -8.64 -28.52
C VAL A 582 5.76 -9.13 -29.20
N LYS A 583 6.26 -8.40 -30.18
CA LYS A 583 7.53 -8.74 -30.84
C LYS A 583 8.69 -8.67 -29.86
N GLU A 584 8.70 -7.67 -28.97
CA GLU A 584 9.74 -7.53 -27.95
C GLU A 584 9.75 -8.70 -26.96
N VAL A 585 8.59 -9.14 -26.46
CA VAL A 585 8.50 -10.32 -25.56
C VAL A 585 8.97 -11.58 -26.29
N ASN A 586 8.61 -11.77 -27.55
CA ASN A 586 9.07 -12.91 -28.34
C ASN A 586 10.61 -12.88 -28.54
N ARG A 587 11.17 -11.70 -28.80
CA ARG A 587 12.63 -11.52 -28.89
C ARG A 587 13.34 -11.87 -27.57
N MET A 588 12.79 -11.40 -26.43
CA MET A 588 13.31 -11.74 -25.11
C MET A 588 13.22 -13.23 -24.83
N ALA A 589 12.11 -13.87 -25.18
CA ALA A 589 11.92 -15.30 -25.00
C ALA A 589 12.91 -16.13 -25.81
N GLN A 590 13.25 -15.71 -27.02
CA GLN A 590 14.31 -16.34 -27.84
C GLN A 590 15.68 -16.22 -27.19
N ALA A 591 16.00 -15.07 -26.60
CA ALA A 591 17.29 -14.85 -25.94
C ALA A 591 17.41 -15.59 -24.60
N GLU A 592 16.31 -15.70 -23.86
CA GLU A 592 16.26 -16.28 -22.49
C GLU A 592 15.81 -17.76 -22.48
N GLY A 593 15.37 -18.29 -23.62
CA GLY A 593 14.95 -19.70 -23.78
C GLY A 593 13.52 -19.98 -23.29
N GLN A 594 12.83 -19.01 -22.68
CA GLN A 594 11.46 -19.18 -22.14
C GLN A 594 10.68 -17.87 -22.16
N VAL A 595 9.37 -17.99 -22.44
CA VAL A 595 8.42 -16.87 -22.35
C VAL A 595 8.01 -16.62 -20.89
N GLY A 596 7.90 -15.35 -20.50
CA GLY A 596 7.31 -14.97 -19.22
C GLY A 596 8.25 -15.10 -18.02
N LEU A 597 9.57 -15.11 -18.24
CA LEU A 597 10.52 -15.05 -17.12
C LEU A 597 10.39 -13.70 -16.39
N SER A 598 10.45 -13.74 -15.06
CA SER A 598 10.45 -12.57 -14.21
C SER A 598 11.68 -11.69 -14.44
N HIS A 599 11.62 -10.44 -14.00
CA HIS A 599 12.74 -9.51 -14.13
C HIS A 599 13.97 -10.02 -13.35
N PRO A 600 15.17 -10.17 -13.96
CA PRO A 600 16.31 -10.83 -13.33
C PRO A 600 16.84 -10.14 -12.07
N LYS A 601 16.56 -8.82 -11.91
CA LYS A 601 16.95 -8.04 -10.72
C LYS A 601 15.86 -7.95 -9.66
N ILE A 602 14.71 -8.62 -9.87
CA ILE A 602 13.60 -8.64 -8.91
C ILE A 602 13.36 -10.11 -8.54
N PRO A 603 14.01 -10.58 -7.47
CA PRO A 603 13.83 -11.95 -7.02
C PRO A 603 12.41 -12.16 -6.51
N LEU A 604 11.90 -13.39 -6.56
CA LEU A 604 10.65 -13.73 -5.90
C LEU A 604 10.75 -13.44 -4.39
N PRO A 605 9.64 -13.11 -3.69
CA PRO A 605 9.69 -12.73 -2.28
C PRO A 605 10.43 -13.72 -1.38
N HIS A 606 10.27 -15.04 -1.58
CA HIS A 606 10.96 -16.07 -0.81
C HIS A 606 12.48 -16.13 -1.07
N LYS A 607 12.96 -15.54 -2.18
CA LYS A 607 14.37 -15.46 -2.57
C LYS A 607 14.98 -14.07 -2.35
N LEU A 608 14.35 -13.25 -1.55
CA LEU A 608 14.77 -11.86 -1.32
C LEU A 608 16.23 -11.73 -0.86
N TYR A 609 16.71 -12.71 -0.10
CA TYR A 609 18.08 -12.75 0.44
C TYR A 609 19.00 -13.66 -0.39
N GLY A 610 18.65 -13.96 -1.64
CA GLY A 610 19.44 -14.82 -2.53
C GLY A 610 19.56 -16.24 -2.02
N ASP A 611 20.80 -16.78 -2.09
CA ASP A 611 21.12 -18.14 -1.63
C ASP A 611 21.53 -18.18 -0.14
N GLU A 612 21.66 -17.04 0.52
CA GLU A 612 22.10 -16.95 1.91
C GLU A 612 21.05 -17.55 2.86
N ARG A 613 19.80 -17.14 2.72
CA ARG A 613 18.66 -17.66 3.48
C ARG A 613 17.32 -17.40 2.79
N LYS A 614 16.31 -18.14 3.19
CA LYS A 614 14.93 -17.87 2.76
C LYS A 614 14.37 -16.64 3.48
N ASN A 615 13.44 -15.95 2.81
CA ASN A 615 12.51 -15.00 3.46
C ASN A 615 11.27 -15.81 3.86
N SER A 616 10.84 -15.70 5.12
CA SER A 616 9.72 -16.47 5.66
C SER A 616 8.40 -16.19 4.90
N PRO A 617 7.56 -17.20 4.66
CA PRO A 617 6.29 -17.03 3.98
C PRO A 617 5.27 -16.29 4.88
N GLY A 618 4.47 -15.42 4.27
CA GLY A 618 3.35 -14.76 4.92
C GLY A 618 2.00 -15.23 4.36
N ILE A 619 0.93 -14.67 4.91
CA ILE A 619 -0.45 -14.96 4.49
C ILE A 619 -1.10 -13.65 4.01
N ASP A 620 -1.65 -13.67 2.81
CA ASP A 620 -2.41 -12.53 2.28
C ASP A 620 -3.82 -12.50 2.88
N MET A 621 -4.04 -11.57 3.80
CA MET A 621 -5.32 -11.37 4.48
C MET A 621 -6.40 -10.70 3.61
N SER A 622 -6.11 -10.40 2.35
CA SER A 622 -7.08 -9.92 1.36
C SER A 622 -7.56 -11.02 0.40
N ASN A 623 -6.98 -12.21 0.48
CA ASN A 623 -7.27 -13.33 -0.41
C ASN A 623 -8.22 -14.32 0.24
N GLU A 624 -9.46 -14.42 -0.26
CA GLU A 624 -10.51 -15.28 0.31
C GLU A 624 -10.11 -16.77 0.40
N HIS A 625 -9.35 -17.30 -0.56
CA HIS A 625 -8.87 -18.68 -0.50
C HIS A 625 -7.86 -18.90 0.64
N ARG A 626 -6.99 -17.91 0.88
CA ARG A 626 -6.03 -17.95 1.99
C ARG A 626 -6.73 -17.79 3.33
N LEU A 627 -7.73 -16.91 3.40
CA LEU A 627 -8.56 -16.74 4.60
C LEU A 627 -9.35 -18.01 4.95
N ALA A 628 -9.94 -18.68 3.96
CA ALA A 628 -10.64 -19.93 4.16
C ALA A 628 -9.72 -21.04 4.71
N SER A 629 -8.52 -21.15 4.14
CA SER A 629 -7.51 -22.11 4.62
C SER A 629 -7.05 -21.78 6.04
N LEU A 630 -6.83 -20.51 6.35
CA LEU A 630 -6.46 -20.05 7.69
C LEU A 630 -7.58 -20.32 8.69
N SER A 631 -8.83 -20.04 8.33
CA SER A 631 -10.00 -20.30 9.16
C SER A 631 -10.06 -21.77 9.59
N SER A 632 -9.89 -22.70 8.64
CA SER A 632 -9.86 -24.12 8.92
C SER A 632 -8.73 -24.51 9.89
N ALA A 633 -7.55 -23.95 9.70
CA ALA A 633 -6.39 -24.21 10.57
C ALA A 633 -6.62 -23.66 12.00
N LEU A 634 -7.19 -22.46 12.12
CA LEU A 634 -7.50 -21.82 13.41
C LEU A 634 -8.57 -22.60 14.18
N LEU A 635 -9.67 -22.99 13.52
CA LEU A 635 -10.72 -23.79 14.14
C LEU A 635 -10.18 -25.16 14.63
N THR A 636 -9.33 -25.80 13.83
CA THR A 636 -8.68 -27.04 14.20
C THR A 636 -7.77 -26.85 15.41
N SER A 637 -6.95 -25.79 15.43
CA SER A 637 -6.04 -25.50 16.54
C SER A 637 -6.77 -25.24 17.86
N ALA A 638 -7.98 -24.70 17.81
CA ALA A 638 -8.80 -24.43 19.00
C ALA A 638 -9.31 -25.70 19.71
N THR A 639 -9.25 -26.87 19.04
CA THR A 639 -9.64 -28.15 19.64
C THR A 639 -8.49 -28.85 20.38
N GLU A 640 -7.25 -28.36 20.26
CA GLU A 640 -6.10 -28.91 20.94
C GLU A 640 -6.13 -28.58 22.44
N ASN A 641 -6.01 -29.59 23.29
CA ASN A 641 -5.75 -29.41 24.73
C ASN A 641 -4.24 -29.22 24.94
N ILE A 642 -3.84 -27.99 25.19
CA ILE A 642 -2.43 -27.64 25.39
C ILE A 642 -2.12 -27.70 26.89
N HIS A 643 -1.14 -28.52 27.23
CA HIS A 643 -0.60 -28.61 28.58
C HIS A 643 0.88 -28.30 28.55
N CYS A 644 1.29 -27.32 29.34
CA CYS A 644 2.68 -26.89 29.47
C CYS A 644 3.22 -27.27 30.84
N GLU A 645 4.38 -27.91 30.85
CA GLU A 645 5.14 -28.21 32.06
C GLU A 645 6.65 -28.05 31.79
N PRO A 646 7.51 -27.96 32.82
CA PRO A 646 8.95 -27.88 32.64
C PRO A 646 9.50 -29.05 31.86
N LEU A 647 10.28 -28.76 30.79
CA LEU A 647 10.96 -29.76 29.96
C LEU A 647 12.41 -29.85 30.43
N LEU A 648 12.76 -30.90 31.16
CA LEU A 648 14.05 -31.01 31.85
C LEU A 648 15.09 -31.87 31.09
N GLY A 649 14.70 -32.49 29.99
CA GLY A 649 15.56 -33.28 29.13
C GLY A 649 15.82 -34.71 29.61
N ASP A 650 15.88 -34.94 30.94
CA ASP A 650 16.05 -36.26 31.59
C ASP A 650 15.02 -36.42 32.72
N THR A 651 14.81 -37.65 33.17
CA THR A 651 13.86 -37.95 34.26
C THR A 651 14.29 -37.30 35.55
N PHE A 652 13.50 -36.37 36.02
CA PHE A 652 13.65 -35.74 37.32
C PHE A 652 12.75 -36.43 38.36
N SER A 653 13.30 -36.74 39.50
CA SER A 653 12.56 -37.29 40.65
C SER A 653 12.85 -36.47 41.91
N SER A 654 11.82 -35.83 42.44
CA SER A 654 11.88 -35.05 43.65
C SER A 654 10.83 -35.51 44.63
N SER A 655 11.11 -35.38 45.94
CA SER A 655 10.12 -35.53 46.98
C SER A 655 9.26 -34.29 47.22
N GLU A 656 9.54 -33.19 46.50
CA GLU A 656 8.78 -31.97 46.55
C GLU A 656 7.43 -32.15 45.82
N LYS A 657 6.35 -31.58 46.42
CA LYS A 657 5.10 -31.53 45.73
C LYS A 657 5.19 -30.56 44.55
N THR A 658 4.88 -31.06 43.36
CA THR A 658 4.69 -30.20 42.16
C THR A 658 3.49 -29.29 42.41
N GLN A 659 3.59 -28.08 41.82
CA GLN A 659 2.41 -27.18 41.84
C GLN A 659 1.29 -27.75 41.00
N GLU A 660 0.06 -27.44 41.41
CA GLU A 660 -1.13 -27.80 40.60
C GLU A 660 -1.15 -26.98 39.31
N PRO A 661 -1.52 -27.59 38.19
CA PRO A 661 -1.64 -26.87 36.93
C PRO A 661 -2.66 -25.71 37.02
N GLN A 662 -2.28 -24.56 36.46
CA GLN A 662 -3.14 -23.39 36.40
C GLN A 662 -3.68 -23.20 34.97
N SER A 663 -4.93 -22.70 34.86
CA SER A 663 -5.51 -22.38 33.57
C SER A 663 -4.92 -21.13 32.97
N VAL A 664 -4.56 -21.19 31.69
CA VAL A 664 -4.18 -20.04 30.87
C VAL A 664 -5.40 -19.55 30.12
N LEU A 665 -5.85 -18.34 30.41
CA LEU A 665 -7.08 -17.77 29.89
C LEU A 665 -6.79 -16.83 28.71
N ASN A 666 -7.74 -16.77 27.78
CA ASN A 666 -7.71 -15.76 26.73
C ASN A 666 -8.02 -14.37 27.34
N PRO A 667 -7.09 -13.38 27.18
CA PRO A 667 -7.28 -12.05 27.76
C PRO A 667 -8.47 -11.27 27.16
N ALA A 668 -8.92 -11.64 25.97
CA ALA A 668 -10.10 -11.04 25.34
C ALA A 668 -11.41 -11.67 25.79
N ASN A 669 -11.38 -12.94 26.27
CA ASN A 669 -12.56 -13.66 26.75
C ASN A 669 -12.17 -14.72 27.77
N HIS A 670 -12.32 -14.45 29.06
CA HIS A 670 -11.92 -15.36 30.14
C HIS A 670 -12.72 -16.68 30.21
N ALA A 671 -13.84 -16.81 29.47
CA ALA A 671 -14.52 -18.08 29.30
C ALA A 671 -13.74 -19.05 28.37
N ASP A 672 -12.80 -18.56 27.60
CA ASP A 672 -11.92 -19.35 26.74
C ASP A 672 -10.65 -19.78 27.52
N ILE A 673 -10.60 -21.02 27.92
CA ILE A 673 -9.42 -21.64 28.50
C ILE A 673 -8.52 -22.12 27.33
N VAL A 674 -7.38 -21.46 27.12
CA VAL A 674 -6.45 -21.78 26.04
C VAL A 674 -5.69 -23.08 26.31
N GLY A 675 -5.35 -23.32 27.58
CA GLY A 675 -4.62 -24.50 28.02
C GLY A 675 -4.31 -24.43 29.52
N THR A 676 -3.39 -25.24 29.96
CA THR A 676 -2.94 -25.29 31.35
C THR A 676 -1.43 -25.25 31.45
N VAL A 677 -0.90 -24.66 32.51
CA VAL A 677 0.53 -24.58 32.77
C VAL A 677 0.84 -25.01 34.20
N ARG A 678 1.88 -25.79 34.39
CA ARG A 678 2.54 -26.06 35.65
C ARG A 678 3.90 -25.38 35.66
N GLU A 679 4.13 -24.52 36.63
CA GLU A 679 5.41 -23.83 36.77
C GLU A 679 6.48 -24.73 37.36
N ALA A 680 7.76 -24.39 37.11
CA ALA A 680 8.92 -25.09 37.63
C ALA A 680 9.09 -24.79 39.13
N THR A 681 9.49 -25.79 39.89
CA THR A 681 10.03 -25.61 41.25
C THR A 681 11.51 -25.19 41.22
N GLU A 682 12.03 -24.69 42.33
CA GLU A 682 13.47 -24.35 42.47
C GLU A 682 14.35 -25.58 42.22
N ALA A 683 13.96 -26.75 42.72
CA ALA A 683 14.70 -27.99 42.53
C ALA A 683 14.73 -28.43 41.04
N GLU A 684 13.64 -28.20 40.28
CA GLU A 684 13.61 -28.46 38.84
C GLU A 684 14.50 -27.48 38.07
N ALA A 685 14.57 -26.19 38.51
CA ALA A 685 15.44 -25.20 37.89
C ALA A 685 16.93 -25.51 38.12
N ASP A 686 17.32 -25.93 39.33
CA ASP A 686 18.67 -26.37 39.67
C ASP A 686 19.06 -27.65 38.89
N PHE A 687 18.14 -28.59 38.77
CA PHE A 687 18.35 -29.77 37.95
C PHE A 687 18.55 -29.44 36.47
N ALA A 688 17.71 -28.56 35.92
CA ALA A 688 17.84 -28.10 34.53
C ALA A 688 19.21 -27.45 34.27
N LEU A 689 19.70 -26.62 35.19
CA LEU A 689 21.04 -26.02 35.11
C LEU A 689 22.12 -27.09 35.09
N THR A 690 22.03 -28.12 35.96
CA THR A 690 22.96 -29.23 36.01
C THR A 690 23.00 -30.00 34.69
N ILE A 691 21.87 -30.35 34.16
CA ILE A 691 21.78 -31.04 32.85
C ILE A 691 22.32 -30.16 31.71
N ALA A 692 22.02 -28.84 31.72
CA ALA A 692 22.54 -27.92 30.74
C ALA A 692 24.07 -27.87 30.75
N GLN A 693 24.70 -27.91 31.93
CA GLN A 693 26.16 -27.98 32.07
C GLN A 693 26.72 -29.32 31.56
N GLU A 694 26.16 -30.45 31.98
CA GLU A 694 26.61 -31.77 31.58
C GLU A 694 26.53 -32.04 30.07
N LYS A 695 25.45 -31.55 29.41
CA LYS A 695 25.22 -31.72 27.98
C LYS A 695 25.90 -30.69 27.09
N GLY A 696 26.47 -29.61 27.71
CA GLY A 696 27.06 -28.48 27.00
C GLY A 696 28.22 -28.87 26.07
N GLU A 697 29.12 -29.76 26.55
CA GLU A 697 30.24 -30.23 25.74
C GLU A 697 29.83 -31.05 24.53
N ILE A 698 28.78 -31.87 24.66
CA ILE A 698 28.23 -32.67 23.59
C ILE A 698 27.61 -31.79 22.50
N TRP A 699 26.83 -30.78 22.92
CA TRP A 699 26.23 -29.84 22.01
C TRP A 699 27.29 -28.99 21.29
N PHE A 700 28.28 -28.47 22.01
CA PHE A 700 29.37 -27.71 21.43
C PHE A 700 30.20 -28.54 20.44
N ALA A 701 30.45 -29.84 20.73
CA ALA A 701 31.15 -30.74 19.81
C ALA A 701 30.41 -30.98 18.49
N THR A 702 29.10 -30.71 18.47
CA THR A 702 28.30 -30.79 17.22
C THR A 702 28.81 -29.75 16.22
N PRO A 703 29.16 -30.14 14.97
CA PRO A 703 29.67 -29.20 13.97
C PRO A 703 28.73 -28.03 13.73
N PRO A 704 29.23 -26.80 13.49
CA PRO A 704 28.42 -25.61 13.25
C PRO A 704 27.37 -25.80 12.14
N ALA A 705 27.75 -26.43 11.02
CA ALA A 705 26.83 -26.74 9.91
C ALA A 705 25.69 -27.68 10.32
N GLN A 706 25.95 -28.61 11.26
CA GLN A 706 24.90 -29.49 11.77
C GLN A 706 23.97 -28.77 12.74
N ARG A 707 24.49 -27.90 13.62
CA ARG A 707 23.65 -27.02 14.45
C ARG A 707 22.76 -26.11 13.59
N ALA A 708 23.30 -25.56 12.50
CA ALA A 708 22.54 -24.80 11.51
C ALA A 708 21.40 -25.63 10.90
N SER A 709 21.66 -26.90 10.54
CA SER A 709 20.63 -27.76 9.94
C SER A 709 19.45 -28.03 10.87
N PHE A 710 19.66 -28.12 12.18
CA PHE A 710 18.58 -28.24 13.17
C PHE A 710 17.72 -26.99 13.24
N LEU A 711 18.33 -25.79 13.21
CA LEU A 711 17.59 -24.53 13.20
C LEU A 711 16.79 -24.36 11.90
N ILE A 712 17.36 -24.73 10.76
CA ILE A 712 16.62 -24.72 9.47
C ILE A 712 15.41 -25.64 9.56
N ARG A 713 15.58 -26.85 10.11
CA ARG A 713 14.48 -27.81 10.26
C ARG A 713 13.38 -27.26 11.19
N ALA A 714 13.76 -26.62 12.29
CA ALA A 714 12.81 -25.96 13.19
C ALA A 714 12.03 -24.83 12.48
N ALA A 715 12.72 -24.03 11.67
CA ALA A 715 12.07 -22.99 10.85
C ALA A 715 11.04 -23.59 9.88
N GLU A 716 11.40 -24.68 9.16
CA GLU A 716 10.48 -25.38 8.26
C GLU A 716 9.25 -25.97 8.98
N LEU A 717 9.42 -26.47 10.20
CA LEU A 717 8.32 -26.96 11.02
C LEU A 717 7.40 -25.81 11.47
N MET A 718 7.96 -24.65 11.86
CA MET A 718 7.16 -23.46 12.18
C MET A 718 6.39 -22.95 10.97
N GLU A 719 6.99 -22.96 9.76
CA GLU A 719 6.27 -22.64 8.52
C GLU A 719 5.05 -23.55 8.31
N GLN A 720 5.21 -24.84 8.50
CA GLN A 720 4.13 -25.83 8.35
C GLN A 720 3.03 -25.66 9.42
N GLN A 721 3.40 -25.20 10.62
CA GLN A 721 2.52 -25.01 11.76
C GLN A 721 2.07 -23.54 11.95
N MET A 722 2.20 -22.70 10.93
CA MET A 722 1.89 -21.28 11.05
C MET A 722 0.47 -21.02 11.57
N GLY A 723 -0.55 -21.68 11.02
CA GLY A 723 -1.95 -21.54 11.46
C GLY A 723 -2.15 -21.90 12.93
N PRO A 724 -1.77 -23.10 13.41
CA PRO A 724 -1.81 -23.47 14.81
C PRO A 724 -1.05 -22.50 15.74
N LEU A 725 0.15 -22.08 15.37
CA LEU A 725 0.93 -21.10 16.16
C LEU A 725 0.23 -19.76 16.25
N MET A 726 -0.35 -19.28 15.16
CA MET A 726 -1.18 -18.07 15.16
C MET A 726 -2.39 -18.22 16.07
N GLY A 727 -3.06 -19.38 16.07
CA GLY A 727 -4.21 -19.64 16.92
C GLY A 727 -3.90 -19.49 18.40
N ILE A 728 -2.73 -19.99 18.84
CA ILE A 728 -2.26 -19.81 20.20
C ILE A 728 -1.94 -18.34 20.49
N LEU A 729 -1.18 -17.68 19.62
CA LEU A 729 -0.81 -16.25 19.77
C LEU A 729 -2.03 -15.33 19.88
N VAL A 730 -3.07 -15.58 19.11
CA VAL A 730 -4.31 -14.80 19.18
C VAL A 730 -5.02 -15.02 20.50
N ARG A 731 -5.15 -16.27 20.97
CA ARG A 731 -5.89 -16.62 22.19
C ARG A 731 -5.11 -16.34 23.46
N GLU A 732 -3.82 -16.68 23.51
CA GLU A 732 -2.98 -16.54 24.72
C GLU A 732 -2.45 -15.12 24.89
N ALA A 733 -1.96 -14.50 23.80
CA ALA A 733 -1.31 -13.18 23.84
C ALA A 733 -2.22 -12.02 23.39
N GLY A 734 -3.46 -12.28 23.00
CA GLY A 734 -4.42 -11.26 22.54
C GLY A 734 -4.00 -10.55 21.27
N LYS A 735 -3.24 -11.21 20.38
CA LYS A 735 -2.73 -10.61 19.16
C LYS A 735 -3.77 -10.53 18.05
N THR A 736 -3.69 -9.49 17.21
CA THR A 736 -4.42 -9.48 15.95
C THR A 736 -3.85 -10.51 14.99
N TYR A 737 -4.63 -10.98 14.01
CA TYR A 737 -4.14 -11.94 13.02
C TYR A 737 -2.90 -11.45 12.28
N SER A 738 -2.88 -10.18 11.87
CA SER A 738 -1.72 -9.59 11.18
C SER A 738 -0.46 -9.59 12.05
N ASN A 739 -0.60 -9.27 13.35
CA ASN A 739 0.53 -9.30 14.28
C ASN A 739 0.98 -10.73 14.57
N ALA A 740 0.05 -11.70 14.63
CA ALA A 740 0.39 -13.10 14.79
C ALA A 740 1.17 -13.65 13.57
N ILE A 741 0.76 -13.30 12.34
CA ILE A 741 1.53 -13.61 11.12
C ILE A 741 2.94 -13.03 11.21
N ALA A 742 3.06 -11.74 11.54
CA ALA A 742 4.35 -11.06 11.62
C ALA A 742 5.26 -11.73 12.65
N GLU A 743 4.73 -12.13 13.80
CA GLU A 743 5.49 -12.75 14.88
C GLU A 743 5.97 -14.15 14.54
N VAL A 744 5.12 -15.00 13.95
CA VAL A 744 5.55 -16.33 13.50
C VAL A 744 6.64 -16.20 12.44
N ARG A 745 6.49 -15.25 11.50
CA ARG A 745 7.50 -14.96 10.48
C ARG A 745 8.82 -14.50 11.09
N GLU A 746 8.79 -13.62 12.07
CA GLU A 746 9.99 -13.14 12.76
C GLU A 746 10.72 -14.28 13.47
N ALA A 747 10.00 -15.19 14.13
CA ALA A 747 10.59 -16.37 14.73
C ALA A 747 11.28 -17.27 13.70
N ILE A 748 10.64 -17.53 12.57
CA ILE A 748 11.19 -18.29 11.44
C ILE A 748 12.44 -17.60 10.88
N ASP A 749 12.38 -16.29 10.67
CA ASP A 749 13.48 -15.53 10.13
C ASP A 749 14.70 -15.50 11.07
N PHE A 750 14.51 -15.47 12.40
CA PHE A 750 15.60 -15.62 13.37
C PHE A 750 16.29 -16.98 13.24
N LEU A 751 15.52 -18.06 13.11
CA LEU A 751 16.08 -19.39 12.93
C LEU A 751 16.92 -19.49 11.65
N TYR A 752 16.41 -19.02 10.51
CA TYR A 752 17.17 -18.99 9.26
C TYR A 752 18.40 -18.08 9.35
N TYR A 753 18.25 -16.91 9.96
CA TYR A 753 19.33 -15.94 10.08
C TYR A 753 20.50 -16.49 10.88
N TYR A 754 20.26 -17.02 12.09
CA TYR A 754 21.32 -17.57 12.92
C TYR A 754 21.88 -18.87 12.37
N ALA A 755 21.09 -19.68 11.67
CA ALA A 755 21.59 -20.84 10.95
C ALA A 755 22.58 -20.45 9.83
N ALA A 756 22.23 -19.43 9.03
CA ALA A 756 23.11 -18.93 7.98
C ALA A 756 24.43 -18.39 8.56
N GLN A 757 24.37 -17.57 9.61
CA GLN A 757 25.56 -17.02 10.25
C GLN A 757 26.48 -18.10 10.83
N VAL A 758 25.93 -19.07 11.58
CA VAL A 758 26.78 -20.09 12.21
C VAL A 758 27.38 -21.02 11.16
N ALA A 759 26.69 -21.32 10.08
CA ALA A 759 27.22 -22.16 9.00
C ALA A 759 28.36 -21.47 8.24
N GLN A 760 28.32 -20.14 8.12
CA GLN A 760 29.30 -19.35 7.38
C GLN A 760 30.48 -18.92 8.21
N ASP A 761 30.26 -18.45 9.45
CA ASP A 761 31.24 -17.68 10.21
C ASP A 761 31.86 -18.47 11.37
N PHE A 762 31.25 -19.58 11.82
CA PHE A 762 31.67 -20.30 13.02
C PHE A 762 32.57 -21.51 12.73
N ASP A 763 33.64 -21.61 13.55
CA ASP A 763 34.51 -22.76 13.66
C ASP A 763 34.72 -23.10 15.15
N ASN A 764 34.44 -24.35 15.53
CA ASN A 764 34.58 -24.81 16.90
C ASN A 764 36.02 -24.72 17.45
N ASN A 765 37.03 -24.54 16.60
CA ASN A 765 38.42 -24.30 17.03
C ASN A 765 38.66 -22.86 17.52
N THR A 766 37.94 -21.89 16.94
CA THR A 766 38.10 -20.45 17.19
C THR A 766 36.97 -19.84 18.01
N HIS A 767 35.78 -20.38 17.94
CA HIS A 767 34.59 -19.92 18.64
C HIS A 767 34.26 -20.87 19.79
N ARG A 768 34.20 -20.33 21.03
CA ARG A 768 33.90 -21.11 22.24
C ARG A 768 32.53 -20.70 22.80
N PRO A 769 31.76 -21.64 23.32
CA PRO A 769 30.49 -21.31 23.98
C PRO A 769 30.76 -20.65 25.33
N LEU A 770 29.78 -19.87 25.79
CA LEU A 770 29.81 -19.26 27.13
C LEU A 770 29.43 -20.25 28.23
N GLY A 771 28.75 -21.35 27.86
CA GLY A 771 28.12 -22.33 28.72
C GLY A 771 26.62 -22.24 28.73
N PRO A 772 25.90 -22.66 29.77
CA PRO A 772 24.45 -22.51 29.85
C PRO A 772 24.04 -21.04 29.80
N VAL A 773 23.11 -20.72 28.87
CA VAL A 773 22.57 -19.39 28.69
C VAL A 773 21.10 -19.38 29.14
N VAL A 774 20.77 -18.46 30.04
CA VAL A 774 19.40 -18.24 30.48
C VAL A 774 18.72 -17.22 29.55
N CYS A 775 17.69 -17.66 28.82
CA CYS A 775 16.90 -16.82 27.94
C CYS A 775 15.57 -16.46 28.61
N ILE A 776 15.40 -15.17 28.92
CA ILE A 776 14.17 -14.64 29.55
C ILE A 776 13.46 -13.79 28.52
N SER A 777 12.23 -14.17 28.14
CA SER A 777 11.47 -13.50 27.08
C SER A 777 10.24 -12.78 27.60
N PRO A 778 9.79 -11.71 26.91
CA PRO A 778 8.61 -10.94 27.28
C PRO A 778 7.32 -11.56 26.77
N TRP A 779 6.19 -11.14 27.33
CA TRP A 779 4.86 -11.60 26.93
C TRP A 779 4.35 -10.99 25.61
N ASN A 780 4.82 -9.81 25.22
CA ASN A 780 4.35 -9.07 24.06
C ASN A 780 4.94 -9.57 22.72
N PHE A 781 6.06 -10.31 22.76
CA PHE A 781 6.63 -11.07 21.64
C PHE A 781 7.00 -12.48 22.11
N PRO A 782 5.99 -13.28 22.51
CA PRO A 782 6.23 -14.51 23.26
C PRO A 782 6.81 -15.65 22.40
N LEU A 783 6.69 -15.57 21.09
CA LEU A 783 7.27 -16.53 20.14
C LEU A 783 8.56 -15.98 19.53
N ALA A 784 8.54 -14.77 18.98
CA ALA A 784 9.66 -14.25 18.20
C ALA A 784 10.90 -14.01 19.05
N ILE A 785 10.79 -13.23 20.14
CA ILE A 785 11.94 -12.96 21.02
C ILE A 785 12.37 -14.24 21.74
N PHE A 786 11.44 -15.06 22.19
CA PHE A 786 11.74 -16.37 22.78
C PHE A 786 12.59 -17.23 21.83
N SER A 787 12.12 -17.46 20.62
CA SER A 787 12.82 -18.25 19.61
C SER A 787 14.15 -17.64 19.18
N GLY A 788 14.20 -16.31 19.03
CA GLY A 788 15.41 -15.59 18.61
C GLY A 788 16.56 -15.72 19.60
N GLN A 789 16.30 -15.55 20.91
CA GLN A 789 17.30 -15.72 21.96
C GLN A 789 17.83 -17.15 22.00
N ILE A 790 16.91 -18.13 21.95
CA ILE A 790 17.27 -19.56 21.97
C ILE A 790 18.08 -19.93 20.73
N ALA A 791 17.62 -19.53 19.54
CA ALA A 791 18.29 -19.84 18.28
C ALA A 791 19.72 -19.30 18.25
N ALA A 792 19.92 -18.05 18.67
CA ALA A 792 21.24 -17.42 18.74
C ALA A 792 22.19 -18.18 19.68
N ALA A 793 21.72 -18.52 20.88
CA ALA A 793 22.50 -19.24 21.87
C ALA A 793 22.85 -20.67 21.43
N LEU A 794 21.87 -21.42 20.91
CA LEU A 794 22.09 -22.78 20.40
C LEU A 794 23.01 -22.81 19.18
N ALA A 795 22.83 -21.88 18.23
CA ALA A 795 23.71 -21.74 17.07
C ALA A 795 25.17 -21.56 17.48
N ALA A 796 25.43 -20.71 18.47
CA ALA A 796 26.77 -20.44 18.98
C ALA A 796 27.38 -21.62 19.80
N GLY A 797 26.65 -22.71 20.02
CA GLY A 797 27.12 -23.92 20.72
C GLY A 797 26.82 -23.92 22.21
N ASN A 798 26.00 -23.01 22.71
CA ASN A 798 25.58 -22.98 24.11
C ASN A 798 24.38 -23.89 24.36
N THR A 799 24.23 -24.40 25.57
CA THR A 799 22.96 -24.95 26.06
C THR A 799 22.10 -23.82 26.60
N VAL A 800 20.77 -24.04 26.61
CA VAL A 800 19.82 -22.97 26.93
C VAL A 800 18.84 -23.41 28.01
N LEU A 801 18.62 -22.50 28.98
CA LEU A 801 17.49 -22.54 29.89
C LEU A 801 16.51 -21.46 29.42
N ALA A 802 15.41 -21.90 28.83
CA ALA A 802 14.43 -21.02 28.24
C ALA A 802 13.28 -20.73 29.20
N LYS A 803 13.17 -19.47 29.65
CA LYS A 803 12.09 -19.02 30.55
C LYS A 803 11.13 -18.12 29.78
N PRO A 804 9.92 -18.60 29.40
CA PRO A 804 8.89 -17.74 28.80
C PRO A 804 8.32 -16.78 29.87
N ALA A 805 7.56 -15.78 29.39
CA ALA A 805 6.77 -14.96 30.29
C ALA A 805 5.62 -15.77 30.91
N GLU A 806 5.27 -15.42 32.14
CA GLU A 806 4.23 -16.10 32.92
C GLU A 806 2.86 -16.05 32.24
N GLN A 807 2.60 -15.00 31.46
CA GLN A 807 1.36 -14.76 30.73
C GLN A 807 1.23 -15.60 29.46
N THR A 808 2.34 -16.11 28.91
CA THR A 808 2.35 -16.72 27.56
C THR A 808 3.25 -17.97 27.51
N PRO A 809 3.02 -18.98 28.38
CA PRO A 809 3.83 -20.19 28.42
C PRO A 809 3.50 -21.20 27.30
N LEU A 810 2.24 -21.22 26.79
CA LEU A 810 1.78 -22.27 25.89
C LEU A 810 2.41 -22.14 24.51
N ILE A 811 2.49 -20.93 23.97
CA ILE A 811 3.15 -20.71 22.67
C ILE A 811 4.65 -21.05 22.71
N ALA A 812 5.31 -20.76 23.83
CA ALA A 812 6.69 -21.11 24.04
C ALA A 812 6.88 -22.64 24.12
N SER A 813 6.05 -23.34 24.88
CA SER A 813 6.05 -24.80 24.94
C SER A 813 5.81 -25.44 23.58
N LYS A 814 4.84 -24.93 22.79
CA LYS A 814 4.59 -25.41 21.43
C LYS A 814 5.80 -25.22 20.52
N ALA A 815 6.49 -24.07 20.63
CA ALA A 815 7.70 -23.79 19.86
C ALA A 815 8.86 -24.73 20.19
N VAL A 816 9.03 -25.07 21.48
CA VAL A 816 10.11 -25.99 21.90
C VAL A 816 9.79 -27.43 21.46
N ALA A 817 8.54 -27.81 21.37
CA ALA A 817 8.12 -29.14 20.91
C ALA A 817 8.35 -29.37 19.42
N LEU A 818 8.49 -28.31 18.61
CA LEU A 818 8.83 -28.38 17.17
C LEU A 818 10.32 -28.63 16.96
#